data_ad3ef8592892893dbcab2207d97e3bec
#
_entry.id   ad3ef8592892893dbcab2207d97e3bec
#
_cell.length_a   1.000
_cell.length_b   1.000
_cell.length_c   1.000
_cell.angle_alpha   90.00
_cell.angle_beta   90.00
_cell.angle_gamma   90.00
#
_symmetry.space_group_name_H-M   'P 1'
#
loop_
_entity.id
_entity.type
_entity.pdbx_description
1 polymer ?
#
loop_
_entity_poly.entity_id
_entity_poly.type
_entity_poly.pdbx_seq_one_letter_code
_entity_poly.pdbx_strand_id
1 'polypeptide(L)'
;MKGYNKKQGGELQRKVLRSLIIAGAAYACTFGGDNSVWAADYTGTDTLNTGTYGADYGKITITMDDPGKNCAGIYTYGRYNTTTATERVTVTLSDTGDTYGYNGIFVDGVSKLDAQNGIELTINGLGTNNQSGNDNQAWRNGLRVETQGKVELGTDTGSVITINSNAAESYANGVYSYGSDAGAGYETSIKGGDLTININKDNAVQQMDYAAGVTLYSGSKMEMTGALNIHAEAVNGVDGIRAGNLNDDGCINSLQAKTLDIYGKATDGSATGIYLMGDKDSVTVSDNTKIEVTGEYDAFGIVIEGSGVKSSFGSTVIDVTSKIQTTDYNDVDGLKLWGADTEYSDLTITARSNGADINGISLVGHNDRGQVAVSGDLQITANGNGTYVKGIEVTALGKLDVAGKTNIDVSNENDGAIMYGVYAQTGSELAFTDDAQITMTTHEGDSNAKMYGVYSRTKADVTFAKGLTVKNGNLGAAVIAEGGKVEVNKDGGNDVKLEGTIEARAIEDSPGSGNLVNGTVKVNFDTAQSYLVGNSYTATDSTTDLKFTNGAYWDLKGNYSVSDLTVGKGSVINMTADSSRYSNLQVDNLTATDGTFVMNAGSVDGGGSYSDKLVIDKTSAAGTNMIKLISTGGMEAAARNQAVLVKGAAADTKFAVSDSVYANGLYEFDLTLADKENNGKYDWFIGSLQKNTVDSVNTMVSANQVAYTAWIDGNGTLRQRLGELQSGADNGVWARMFGGKLGGDEFTNKYKTYQLGYDAQAGDWRVGVAYEYSDGSLNYTSGSGENKIGAVSLYGTLQGKDNSILDIVVKRGRIYGDVDVYGKYSDQGDYSTDATSIGVEYTKRFDGGNNVYFEPQAQLTFGRIDGYDYVSAKGIRVAYDDINSLIGRLGIVAGKAFSRGDVYVKASLLHEFSGNSSVAMLAANGESYSADKDYGDTWLEVGIGGNITLGKNCELYGDVERSFGGDVTKNWGANVGFRYSF
;
A
#
# COMPACT_ATOMS: atom_id res chain seq x y z
N MET A 1 89.95 24.14 -5.68
CA MET A 1 90.28 22.93 -6.43
C MET A 1 89.08 22.54 -7.23
N LYS A 2 89.18 22.65 -8.51
CA LYS A 2 88.73 21.90 -9.61
C LYS A 2 87.39 21.12 -9.44
N GLY A 3 86.37 21.51 -10.22
CA GLY A 3 85.26 20.68 -10.73
C GLY A 3 83.95 21.35 -10.59
N TYR A 4 83.61 22.44 -11.14
CA TYR A 4 82.26 22.99 -11.32
C TYR A 4 81.79 22.72 -12.74
N ASN A 5 80.76 22.02 -12.85
CA ASN A 5 80.18 21.51 -14.06
C ASN A 5 79.75 22.58 -15.04
N LYS A 6 80.41 22.68 -16.17
CA LYS A 6 80.12 23.59 -17.30
C LYS A 6 78.77 23.32 -18.02
N LYS A 7 77.95 22.34 -17.51
CA LYS A 7 76.69 22.03 -18.14
C LYS A 7 75.51 22.87 -17.63
N GLN A 8 75.48 23.30 -16.37
CA GLN A 8 74.41 24.13 -15.85
C GLN A 8 74.40 25.57 -16.36
N GLY A 9 75.54 26.15 -16.68
CA GLY A 9 75.62 27.49 -17.24
C GLY A 9 75.07 27.63 -18.66
N GLY A 10 75.13 26.61 -19.45
CA GLY A 10 74.64 26.60 -20.82
C GLY A 10 73.09 26.51 -20.93
N GLU A 11 72.49 25.89 -19.99
CA GLU A 11 71.03 25.74 -19.96
C GLU A 11 70.32 26.97 -19.42
N LEU A 12 70.89 27.62 -18.42
CA LEU A 12 70.40 28.89 -17.91
C LEU A 12 70.55 30.04 -18.96
N GLN A 13 71.67 30.07 -19.73
CA GLN A 13 71.82 31.03 -20.83
C GLN A 13 70.84 30.76 -22.00
N ARG A 14 70.54 29.54 -22.29
CA ARG A 14 69.49 29.19 -23.29
C ARG A 14 68.08 29.58 -22.88
N LYS A 15 67.74 29.41 -21.59
CA LYS A 15 66.43 29.80 -21.08
C LYS A 15 66.28 31.34 -21.07
N VAL A 16 67.30 32.06 -20.65
CA VAL A 16 67.27 33.51 -20.67
C VAL A 16 67.29 34.05 -22.09
N LEU A 17 68.05 33.43 -23.05
CA LEU A 17 68.06 33.84 -24.42
C LEU A 17 66.75 33.58 -25.18
N ARG A 18 66.02 32.50 -24.83
CA ARG A 18 64.72 32.26 -25.41
C ARG A 18 63.67 33.24 -24.88
N SER A 19 63.67 33.58 -23.59
CA SER A 19 62.81 34.60 -23.00
C SER A 19 63.10 36.02 -23.57
N LEU A 20 64.33 36.34 -23.87
CA LEU A 20 64.74 37.60 -24.53
C LEU A 20 64.35 37.65 -26.01
N ILE A 21 64.38 36.51 -26.73
CA ILE A 21 64.00 36.46 -28.15
C ILE A 21 62.49 36.62 -28.29
N ILE A 22 61.72 36.06 -27.38
CA ILE A 22 60.25 36.22 -27.38
C ILE A 22 59.84 37.65 -27.02
N ALA A 23 60.48 38.28 -26.04
CA ALA A 23 60.31 39.69 -25.74
C ALA A 23 60.77 40.61 -26.88
N GLY A 24 61.82 40.23 -27.61
CA GLY A 24 62.27 40.94 -28.78
C GLY A 24 61.36 40.80 -30.00
N ALA A 25 60.70 39.68 -30.19
CA ALA A 25 59.75 39.52 -31.28
C ALA A 25 58.44 40.29 -31.06
N ALA A 26 58.02 40.42 -29.82
CA ALA A 26 56.85 41.27 -29.48
C ALA A 26 57.12 42.78 -29.66
N TYR A 27 58.40 43.22 -29.54
CA TYR A 27 58.78 44.62 -29.74
C TYR A 27 58.99 45.02 -31.19
N ALA A 28 59.15 44.04 -32.08
CA ALA A 28 59.44 44.34 -33.49
C ALA A 28 58.17 44.52 -34.37
N CYS A 29 56.99 44.24 -33.86
CA CYS A 29 55.73 44.37 -34.62
C CYS A 29 54.94 45.65 -34.37
N THR A 30 55.54 46.69 -33.70
CA THR A 30 54.81 47.94 -33.37
C THR A 30 55.13 49.16 -34.28
N PHE A 31 55.63 48.98 -35.48
CA PHE A 31 55.76 50.11 -36.43
C PHE A 31 55.30 49.74 -37.83
N GLY A 32 54.03 50.04 -38.12
CA GLY A 32 53.49 49.97 -39.48
C GLY A 32 51.93 49.81 -39.41
N GLY A 33 51.25 50.92 -39.67
CA GLY A 33 49.85 51.13 -39.52
C GLY A 33 48.93 50.07 -40.18
N ASP A 34 48.16 49.48 -39.39
CA ASP A 34 46.75 49.08 -39.42
C ASP A 34 46.43 48.37 -38.11
N ASN A 35 45.42 48.81 -37.38
CA ASN A 35 45.07 48.37 -36.04
C ASN A 35 44.47 46.96 -36.06
N SER A 36 45.27 45.91 -36.38
CA SER A 36 45.01 44.52 -36.03
C SER A 36 46.31 43.95 -35.47
N VAL A 37 46.43 44.05 -34.13
CA VAL A 37 47.48 43.32 -33.37
C VAL A 37 47.11 41.82 -33.40
N TRP A 38 47.81 41.08 -34.24
CA TRP A 38 47.75 39.61 -34.22
C TRP A 38 48.59 39.14 -33.01
N ALA A 39 47.96 38.63 -32.00
CA ALA A 39 48.63 37.98 -30.87
C ALA A 39 49.44 36.77 -31.37
N ALA A 40 50.69 36.65 -30.94
CA ALA A 40 51.58 35.55 -31.38
C ALA A 40 51.24 34.28 -30.61
N ASP A 41 51.19 33.10 -31.27
CA ASP A 41 51.02 31.81 -30.61
C ASP A 41 52.25 31.47 -29.76
N TYR A 42 52.04 30.89 -28.59
CA TYR A 42 53.11 30.37 -27.73
C TYR A 42 52.99 28.81 -27.67
N THR A 43 54.08 28.14 -27.98
CA THR A 43 54.21 26.72 -27.77
C THR A 43 55.54 26.45 -27.05
N GLY A 44 55.45 25.76 -25.87
CA GLY A 44 56.62 25.54 -25.01
C GLY A 44 56.61 24.25 -24.23
N THR A 45 57.79 23.90 -23.75
CA THR A 45 57.99 22.72 -22.86
C THR A 45 58.44 23.15 -21.46
N ASP A 46 58.35 24.45 -21.13
CA ASP A 46 58.71 25.04 -19.85
C ASP A 46 57.56 25.90 -19.32
N THR A 47 57.58 26.26 -18.03
CA THR A 47 56.63 27.17 -17.43
C THR A 47 56.55 28.50 -18.18
N LEU A 48 55.39 28.88 -18.67
CA LEU A 48 55.14 30.22 -19.19
C LEU A 48 54.99 31.18 -18.00
N ASN A 49 56.04 31.98 -17.79
CA ASN A 49 56.07 32.94 -16.70
C ASN A 49 55.77 34.34 -17.23
N THR A 50 54.62 34.92 -16.90
CA THR A 50 54.16 36.23 -17.41
C THR A 50 54.24 37.33 -16.34
N GLY A 51 55.19 37.22 -15.38
CA GLY A 51 55.46 38.26 -14.37
C GLY A 51 56.10 39.48 -14.92
N THR A 52 55.79 40.68 -14.47
CA THR A 52 56.28 42.03 -14.66
C THR A 52 55.52 42.86 -15.70
N TYR A 53 55.12 42.32 -16.83
CA TYR A 53 54.36 43.06 -17.86
C TYR A 53 53.37 42.08 -18.50
N GLY A 54 52.10 42.41 -18.57
CA GLY A 54 51.06 41.54 -19.25
C GLY A 54 51.51 41.20 -20.66
N ALA A 55 51.01 40.10 -21.20
CA ALA A 55 51.32 39.63 -22.53
C ALA A 55 50.02 39.12 -23.24
N ASP A 56 49.91 39.46 -24.52
CA ASP A 56 48.80 39.02 -25.35
C ASP A 56 49.27 37.92 -26.34
N TYR A 57 48.57 36.77 -26.32
CA TYR A 57 48.86 35.62 -27.13
C TYR A 57 47.65 35.27 -28.02
N GLY A 58 47.93 34.73 -29.21
CA GLY A 58 46.92 34.04 -30.01
C GLY A 58 46.53 32.72 -29.31
N LYS A 59 47.39 31.74 -29.41
CA LYS A 59 47.25 30.41 -28.82
C LYS A 59 48.36 30.15 -27.81
N ILE A 60 48.03 29.56 -26.66
CA ILE A 60 49.05 29.06 -25.73
C ILE A 60 48.96 27.52 -25.69
N THR A 61 50.08 26.87 -25.97
CA THR A 61 50.19 25.40 -25.86
C THR A 61 51.48 25.06 -25.06
N ILE A 62 51.31 24.34 -23.94
CA ILE A 62 52.41 23.95 -23.05
C ILE A 62 52.35 22.44 -22.86
N THR A 63 53.43 21.75 -23.13
CA THR A 63 53.58 20.32 -22.85
C THR A 63 54.89 20.11 -22.09
N MET A 64 54.77 19.63 -20.84
CA MET A 64 55.94 19.42 -19.99
C MET A 64 55.92 17.94 -19.54
N ASP A 65 57.07 17.27 -19.84
CA ASP A 65 57.33 15.92 -19.36
C ASP A 65 58.35 16.03 -18.21
N ASP A 66 58.04 15.57 -17.01
CA ASP A 66 58.80 15.63 -15.78
C ASP A 66 59.11 17.08 -15.36
N PRO A 67 58.09 17.89 -15.01
CA PRO A 67 58.24 19.36 -14.80
C PRO A 67 59.07 19.79 -13.58
N GLY A 68 59.49 18.88 -12.70
CA GLY A 68 60.26 19.24 -11.49
C GLY A 68 59.39 19.84 -10.37
N LYS A 69 60.02 20.27 -9.25
CA LYS A 69 59.34 20.68 -8.04
C LYS A 69 58.46 21.93 -8.19
N ASN A 70 57.23 21.89 -7.71
CA ASN A 70 56.31 23.02 -7.56
C ASN A 70 56.17 23.87 -8.84
N CYS A 71 56.06 23.21 -9.98
CA CYS A 71 55.95 23.89 -11.27
C CYS A 71 54.51 24.25 -11.59
N ALA A 72 54.32 25.26 -12.42
CA ALA A 72 53.10 25.59 -13.11
C ALA A 72 53.31 25.57 -14.63
N GLY A 73 52.31 25.13 -15.41
CA GLY A 73 52.34 25.33 -16.83
C GLY A 73 52.34 26.80 -17.20
N ILE A 74 51.37 27.56 -16.63
CA ILE A 74 51.32 29.01 -16.71
C ILE A 74 51.41 29.58 -15.32
N TYR A 75 52.31 30.58 -15.11
CA TYR A 75 52.40 31.34 -13.90
C TYR A 75 52.26 32.82 -14.20
N THR A 76 51.15 33.44 -13.83
CA THR A 76 50.86 34.86 -13.96
C THR A 76 50.90 35.48 -12.57
N TYR A 77 51.84 36.47 -12.34
CA TYR A 77 52.00 37.04 -11.01
C TYR A 77 52.35 38.52 -11.07
N GLY A 78 52.26 39.22 -9.94
CA GLY A 78 52.67 40.61 -9.78
C GLY A 78 51.49 41.57 -9.60
N ARG A 79 51.77 42.89 -9.83
CA ARG A 79 50.72 43.91 -9.68
C ARG A 79 50.25 44.39 -11.06
N TYR A 80 48.91 44.23 -11.29
CA TYR A 80 48.24 44.73 -12.50
C TYR A 80 48.67 44.06 -13.81
N ASN A 81 49.18 42.86 -13.75
CA ASN A 81 49.55 42.10 -14.95
C ASN A 81 48.35 41.41 -15.55
N THR A 82 48.16 41.48 -16.86
CA THR A 82 47.15 40.74 -17.60
C THR A 82 47.80 39.86 -18.65
N THR A 83 47.50 38.58 -18.63
CA THR A 83 47.87 37.65 -19.71
C THR A 83 46.62 37.34 -20.48
N THR A 84 46.58 37.68 -21.77
CA THR A 84 45.42 37.44 -22.63
C THR A 84 45.74 36.33 -23.62
N ALA A 85 44.84 35.36 -23.79
CA ALA A 85 44.89 34.39 -24.85
C ALA A 85 43.58 34.45 -25.66
N THR A 86 43.70 34.80 -26.94
CA THR A 86 42.52 34.94 -27.82
C THR A 86 42.06 33.63 -28.41
N GLU A 87 42.89 32.59 -28.37
CA GLU A 87 42.53 31.20 -28.68
C GLU A 87 42.58 30.32 -27.43
N ARG A 88 42.23 29.05 -27.56
CA ARG A 88 42.18 28.11 -26.42
C ARG A 88 43.57 27.93 -25.79
N VAL A 89 43.64 27.98 -24.48
CA VAL A 89 44.86 27.67 -23.72
C VAL A 89 44.93 26.18 -23.45
N THR A 90 45.99 25.51 -23.88
CA THR A 90 46.21 24.07 -23.68
C THR A 90 47.48 23.88 -22.83
N VAL A 91 47.34 23.19 -21.68
CA VAL A 91 48.44 22.81 -20.81
C VAL A 91 48.40 21.33 -20.52
N THR A 92 49.48 20.62 -20.82
CA THR A 92 49.65 19.20 -20.48
C THR A 92 50.92 19.04 -19.65
N LEU A 93 50.77 18.54 -18.43
CA LEU A 93 51.85 18.22 -17.50
C LEU A 93 51.85 16.69 -17.30
N SER A 94 52.98 16.04 -17.52
CA SER A 94 53.12 14.60 -17.31
C SER A 94 54.30 14.31 -16.40
N ASP A 95 54.10 13.58 -15.30
CA ASP A 95 55.15 13.18 -14.38
C ASP A 95 55.38 11.67 -14.45
N THR A 96 56.66 11.29 -14.58
CA THR A 96 57.03 9.89 -14.67
C THR A 96 57.71 9.31 -13.41
N GLY A 97 57.97 10.08 -12.37
CA GLY A 97 58.75 9.57 -11.28
C GLY A 97 58.83 10.21 -9.93
N ASP A 98 58.36 11.42 -9.66
CA ASP A 98 58.63 12.05 -8.34
C ASP A 98 57.58 13.02 -7.79
N THR A 99 57.57 13.09 -6.54
CA THR A 99 56.93 13.55 -5.32
C THR A 99 56.65 15.05 -5.23
N TYR A 100 56.13 15.78 -6.22
CA TYR A 100 55.94 17.22 -6.10
C TYR A 100 54.55 17.69 -6.52
N GLY A 101 54.14 18.83 -5.95
CA GLY A 101 52.91 19.51 -6.31
C GLY A 101 53.02 20.21 -7.68
N TYR A 102 51.94 20.11 -8.47
CA TYR A 102 51.85 20.74 -9.77
C TYR A 102 50.65 21.63 -9.92
N ASN A 103 50.79 22.76 -10.64
CA ASN A 103 49.64 23.56 -11.03
C ASN A 103 49.56 23.62 -12.55
N GLY A 104 48.40 23.35 -13.15
CA GLY A 104 48.18 23.57 -14.56
C GLY A 104 48.36 25.05 -14.89
N ILE A 105 47.59 25.89 -14.21
CA ILE A 105 47.69 27.33 -14.28
C ILE A 105 47.73 27.90 -12.84
N PHE A 106 48.64 28.85 -12.55
CA PHE A 106 48.73 29.58 -11.31
C PHE A 106 48.66 31.10 -11.57
N VAL A 107 47.65 31.75 -10.95
CA VAL A 107 47.48 33.20 -11.00
C VAL A 107 47.58 33.77 -9.60
N ASP A 108 48.59 34.60 -9.35
CA ASP A 108 48.92 35.13 -8.02
C ASP A 108 49.05 36.65 -8.01
N GLY A 109 48.78 37.28 -6.87
CA GLY A 109 48.80 38.70 -6.69
C GLY A 109 47.72 39.45 -7.46
N VAL A 110 47.86 40.77 -7.63
CA VAL A 110 46.87 41.56 -8.38
C VAL A 110 47.06 41.34 -9.91
N SER A 111 46.95 40.09 -10.35
CA SER A 111 47.16 39.73 -11.74
C SER A 111 45.91 39.06 -12.36
N LYS A 112 45.83 39.05 -13.69
CA LYS A 112 44.69 38.51 -14.44
C LYS A 112 45.15 37.56 -15.54
N LEU A 113 44.48 36.43 -15.67
CA LEU A 113 44.49 35.62 -16.87
C LEU A 113 43.13 35.78 -17.61
N ASP A 114 43.20 36.17 -18.86
CA ASP A 114 42.06 36.29 -19.77
C ASP A 114 42.16 35.23 -20.89
N ALA A 115 41.55 34.11 -20.69
CA ALA A 115 41.50 32.99 -21.67
C ALA A 115 40.17 33.01 -22.42
N GLN A 116 40.09 33.85 -23.47
CA GLN A 116 38.83 34.16 -24.18
C GLN A 116 38.14 32.99 -24.82
N ASN A 117 38.86 31.93 -25.17
CA ASN A 117 38.30 30.68 -25.74
C ASN A 117 38.50 29.49 -24.80
N GLY A 118 38.55 29.73 -23.50
CA GLY A 118 38.63 28.74 -22.45
C GLY A 118 39.97 28.02 -22.30
N ILE A 119 40.03 27.09 -21.38
CA ILE A 119 41.24 26.30 -21.05
C ILE A 119 41.02 24.81 -21.26
N GLU A 120 42.11 24.11 -21.60
CA GLU A 120 42.19 22.66 -21.59
C GLU A 120 43.44 22.24 -20.81
N LEU A 121 43.23 21.79 -19.58
CA LEU A 121 44.32 21.43 -18.68
C LEU A 121 44.33 19.92 -18.47
N THR A 122 45.51 19.30 -18.62
CA THR A 122 45.71 17.90 -18.33
C THR A 122 46.93 17.71 -17.43
N ILE A 123 46.76 17.10 -16.29
CA ILE A 123 47.85 16.77 -15.37
C ILE A 123 47.84 15.25 -15.18
N ASN A 124 48.90 14.58 -15.64
CA ASN A 124 49.09 13.14 -15.47
C ASN A 124 50.27 12.93 -14.51
N GLY A 125 50.05 12.24 -13.40
CA GLY A 125 51.11 11.96 -12.43
C GLY A 125 51.11 10.47 -12.00
N LEU A 126 52.32 9.86 -12.03
CA LEU A 126 52.58 8.46 -11.64
C LEU A 126 53.36 8.36 -10.28
N GLY A 127 53.72 9.49 -9.65
CA GLY A 127 54.64 9.48 -8.50
C GLY A 127 54.09 8.89 -7.24
N THR A 128 54.89 8.11 -6.51
CA THR A 128 54.66 7.64 -5.14
C THR A 128 55.23 8.63 -4.14
N ASN A 129 54.45 9.15 -3.22
CA ASN A 129 54.98 10.01 -2.14
C ASN A 129 55.75 9.14 -1.11
N ASN A 130 57.03 9.39 -0.95
CA ASN A 130 57.89 8.68 -0.01
C ASN A 130 58.71 9.64 0.85
N GLN A 131 58.11 10.71 1.34
CA GLN A 131 58.77 11.63 2.29
C GLN A 131 58.00 11.74 3.62
N SER A 132 58.50 11.02 4.63
CA SER A 132 58.09 11.19 6.01
C SER A 132 58.63 12.52 6.58
N GLY A 133 57.80 13.54 6.73
CA GLY A 133 58.13 14.72 7.52
C GLY A 133 57.55 16.02 7.01
N ASN A 134 56.58 16.52 7.72
CA ASN A 134 56.05 17.88 7.83
C ASN A 134 55.93 18.75 6.56
N ASP A 135 54.72 19.12 6.20
CA ASP A 135 54.26 20.25 5.38
C ASP A 135 54.34 20.19 3.83
N ASN A 136 54.62 19.05 3.18
CA ASN A 136 54.61 18.98 1.74
C ASN A 136 53.78 17.83 1.21
N GLN A 137 52.47 17.92 1.43
CA GLN A 137 51.53 17.07 0.68
C GLN A 137 51.63 17.40 -0.82
N ALA A 138 51.65 16.36 -1.67
CA ALA A 138 51.77 16.55 -3.12
C ALA A 138 50.45 17.06 -3.70
N TRP A 139 50.21 18.37 -3.64
CA TRP A 139 49.02 19.00 -4.21
C TRP A 139 49.10 19.09 -5.71
N ARG A 140 48.07 18.65 -6.41
CA ARG A 140 47.89 18.85 -7.84
C ARG A 140 46.67 19.74 -8.05
N ASN A 141 46.89 20.97 -8.53
CA ASN A 141 45.84 21.91 -8.82
C ASN A 141 45.70 22.09 -10.33
N GLY A 142 44.52 21.91 -10.89
CA GLY A 142 44.29 22.27 -12.29
C GLY A 142 44.44 23.79 -12.46
N LEU A 143 43.58 24.56 -11.82
CA LEU A 143 43.63 26.02 -11.77
C LEU A 143 43.82 26.48 -10.31
N ARG A 144 44.92 27.23 -10.05
CA ARG A 144 45.18 27.82 -8.76
C ARG A 144 45.15 29.36 -8.86
N VAL A 145 44.37 30.01 -8.00
CA VAL A 145 44.20 31.45 -7.99
C VAL A 145 44.38 31.98 -6.57
N GLU A 146 45.34 32.87 -6.35
CA GLU A 146 45.62 33.38 -5.01
C GLU A 146 45.77 34.91 -4.98
N THR A 147 45.55 35.49 -3.77
CA THR A 147 45.93 36.88 -3.44
C THR A 147 45.45 37.93 -4.45
N GLN A 148 44.16 38.12 -4.61
CA GLN A 148 43.49 39.01 -5.58
C GLN A 148 43.67 38.62 -7.06
N GLY A 149 44.13 37.42 -7.34
CA GLY A 149 44.19 36.87 -8.71
C GLY A 149 42.82 36.81 -9.38
N LYS A 150 42.82 37.07 -10.69
CA LYS A 150 41.56 36.99 -11.49
C LYS A 150 41.75 36.09 -12.68
N VAL A 151 40.74 35.28 -12.97
CA VAL A 151 40.71 34.45 -14.15
C VAL A 151 39.37 34.66 -14.86
N GLU A 152 39.46 34.98 -16.16
CA GLU A 152 38.31 35.05 -17.05
C GLU A 152 38.48 33.95 -18.09
N LEU A 153 37.53 33.01 -18.09
CA LEU A 153 37.40 31.94 -19.08
C LEU A 153 36.30 32.35 -20.05
N GLY A 154 36.48 32.13 -21.32
CA GLY A 154 35.51 32.53 -22.33
C GLY A 154 34.13 32.00 -22.05
N THR A 155 33.09 32.73 -22.43
CA THR A 155 31.68 32.34 -22.20
C THR A 155 31.13 31.40 -23.25
N ASP A 156 31.73 31.34 -24.43
CA ASP A 156 31.16 30.63 -25.60
C ASP A 156 31.83 29.25 -25.88
N THR A 157 32.91 28.94 -25.14
CA THR A 157 33.65 27.67 -25.31
C THR A 157 33.89 27.01 -23.96
N GLY A 158 33.49 25.73 -23.83
CA GLY A 158 33.66 24.99 -22.59
C GLY A 158 35.13 24.82 -22.20
N SER A 159 35.47 25.06 -20.93
CA SER A 159 36.77 24.78 -20.33
C SER A 159 36.83 23.40 -19.74
N VAL A 160 38.01 22.74 -19.79
CA VAL A 160 38.19 21.39 -19.25
C VAL A 160 39.46 21.31 -18.41
N ILE A 161 39.32 20.70 -17.22
CA ILE A 161 40.44 20.39 -16.33
C ILE A 161 40.40 18.87 -16.09
N THR A 162 41.52 18.19 -16.41
CA THR A 162 41.68 16.76 -16.18
C THR A 162 42.91 16.50 -15.33
N ILE A 163 42.74 15.81 -14.22
CA ILE A 163 43.82 15.40 -13.30
C ILE A 163 43.77 13.87 -13.13
N ASN A 164 44.82 13.20 -13.54
CA ASN A 164 44.98 11.75 -13.38
C ASN A 164 46.19 11.49 -12.47
N SER A 165 46.00 10.78 -11.35
CA SER A 165 47.11 10.43 -10.45
C SER A 165 46.88 9.04 -9.87
N ASN A 166 47.97 8.24 -9.92
CA ASN A 166 48.02 6.92 -9.26
C ASN A 166 48.90 6.95 -8.00
N ALA A 167 49.32 8.14 -7.54
CA ALA A 167 50.18 8.25 -6.37
C ALA A 167 49.39 8.12 -5.06
N ALA A 168 49.79 7.20 -4.19
CA ALA A 168 49.37 7.16 -2.82
C ALA A 168 49.74 8.47 -2.08
N GLU A 169 48.93 8.90 -1.11
CA GLU A 169 49.12 10.13 -0.33
C GLU A 169 49.13 11.42 -1.19
N SER A 170 48.49 11.45 -2.35
CA SER A 170 48.37 12.63 -3.19
C SER A 170 47.01 13.30 -3.06
N TYR A 171 46.99 14.62 -3.25
CA TYR A 171 45.84 15.50 -3.13
C TYR A 171 45.61 16.22 -4.47
N ALA A 172 44.38 16.34 -4.92
CA ALA A 172 44.03 17.08 -6.12
C ALA A 172 42.90 18.08 -5.91
N ASN A 173 43.05 19.27 -6.49
CA ASN A 173 41.98 20.23 -6.68
C ASN A 173 41.83 20.52 -8.18
N GLY A 174 40.61 20.40 -8.72
CA GLY A 174 40.34 20.92 -10.05
C GLY A 174 40.55 22.41 -10.11
N VAL A 175 39.88 23.16 -9.22
CA VAL A 175 40.08 24.57 -8.98
C VAL A 175 40.42 24.78 -7.51
N TYR A 176 41.52 25.52 -7.23
CA TYR A 176 41.86 25.97 -5.89
C TYR A 176 41.95 27.49 -5.90
N SER A 177 41.15 28.16 -5.08
CA SER A 177 41.16 29.61 -4.97
C SER A 177 41.28 30.05 -3.52
N TYR A 178 42.21 30.95 -3.24
CA TYR A 178 42.48 31.43 -1.93
C TYR A 178 42.70 32.98 -1.96
N GLY A 179 41.82 33.73 -1.33
CA GLY A 179 41.92 35.17 -1.26
C GLY A 179 43.13 35.62 -0.42
N SER A 180 42.89 35.98 0.80
CA SER A 180 43.94 36.27 1.77
C SER A 180 43.32 36.42 3.15
N ASP A 181 44.00 35.99 4.17
CA ASP A 181 43.61 36.20 5.59
C ASP A 181 43.68 37.66 6.02
N ALA A 182 44.04 38.60 5.14
CA ALA A 182 44.21 40.02 5.45
C ALA A 182 42.91 40.86 5.42
N GLY A 183 41.75 40.22 5.22
CA GLY A 183 40.44 40.87 5.31
C GLY A 183 39.88 41.40 3.97
N ALA A 184 38.76 42.11 4.01
CA ALA A 184 38.03 42.57 2.84
C ALA A 184 38.93 43.43 1.87
N GLY A 185 38.89 43.02 0.59
CA GLY A 185 39.65 43.69 -0.47
C GLY A 185 40.76 42.84 -1.12
N TYR A 186 40.96 41.62 -0.63
CA TYR A 186 41.88 40.63 -1.19
C TYR A 186 41.17 39.44 -1.89
N GLU A 187 39.96 39.70 -2.44
CA GLU A 187 39.15 38.71 -3.08
C GLU A 187 39.75 38.19 -4.38
N THR A 188 39.74 36.89 -4.58
CA THR A 188 40.02 36.27 -5.89
C THR A 188 38.72 36.19 -6.71
N SER A 189 38.84 36.09 -8.03
CA SER A 189 37.72 36.02 -8.94
C SER A 189 37.98 35.06 -10.11
N ILE A 190 37.08 34.10 -10.29
CA ILE A 190 37.07 33.21 -11.45
C ILE A 190 35.73 33.38 -12.15
N LYS A 191 35.73 33.72 -13.44
CA LYS A 191 34.54 33.89 -14.25
C LYS A 191 34.65 33.10 -15.54
N GLY A 192 33.53 32.52 -16.00
CA GLY A 192 33.53 31.77 -17.26
C GLY A 192 32.15 31.30 -17.75
N GLY A 193 32.14 30.61 -18.88
CA GLY A 193 30.98 29.86 -19.38
C GLY A 193 30.88 28.48 -18.75
N ASP A 194 31.00 27.43 -19.57
CA ASP A 194 31.00 26.05 -19.10
C ASP A 194 32.39 25.63 -18.56
N LEU A 195 32.40 24.88 -17.45
CA LEU A 195 33.64 24.29 -16.92
C LEU A 195 33.40 22.83 -16.57
N THR A 196 34.25 21.94 -17.10
CA THR A 196 34.26 20.51 -16.75
C THR A 196 35.56 20.19 -16.00
N ILE A 197 35.46 19.55 -14.85
CA ILE A 197 36.55 19.10 -14.00
C ILE A 197 36.49 17.58 -13.92
N ASN A 198 37.54 16.89 -14.29
CA ASN A 198 37.69 15.44 -14.21
C ASN A 198 38.92 15.10 -13.35
N ILE A 199 38.68 14.45 -12.22
CA ILE A 199 39.76 13.97 -11.34
C ILE A 199 39.65 12.45 -11.27
N ASN A 200 40.64 11.72 -11.84
CA ASN A 200 40.74 10.27 -11.95
C ASN A 200 39.52 9.58 -12.62
N LYS A 201 38.77 10.27 -13.45
CA LYS A 201 37.52 9.79 -14.06
C LYS A 201 37.70 8.45 -14.85
N ASP A 202 38.81 8.24 -15.51
CA ASP A 202 39.07 7.09 -16.35
C ASP A 202 40.21 6.20 -15.80
N ASN A 203 40.58 6.38 -14.53
CA ASN A 203 41.70 5.70 -13.92
C ASN A 203 41.30 4.38 -13.28
N ALA A 204 41.74 3.26 -13.86
CA ALA A 204 41.40 1.92 -13.38
C ALA A 204 42.01 1.55 -12.01
N VAL A 205 43.08 2.28 -11.60
CA VAL A 205 43.78 2.06 -10.32
C VAL A 205 43.81 3.36 -9.54
N GLN A 206 42.87 3.50 -8.59
CA GLN A 206 42.80 4.66 -7.74
C GLN A 206 43.72 4.49 -6.53
N GLN A 207 44.68 5.39 -6.36
CA GLN A 207 45.55 5.49 -5.17
C GLN A 207 45.61 6.91 -4.61
N MET A 208 44.97 7.88 -5.26
CA MET A 208 44.90 9.27 -4.78
C MET A 208 44.17 9.33 -3.45
N ASP A 209 44.76 9.97 -2.47
CA ASP A 209 44.24 10.06 -1.12
C ASP A 209 42.97 10.93 -1.03
N TYR A 210 42.99 12.12 -1.63
CA TYR A 210 41.91 13.08 -1.58
C TYR A 210 41.74 13.87 -2.89
N ALA A 211 40.46 14.09 -3.27
CA ALA A 211 40.11 14.87 -4.45
C ALA A 211 39.06 15.93 -4.15
N ALA A 212 39.29 17.18 -4.56
CA ALA A 212 38.27 18.22 -4.53
C ALA A 212 38.07 18.81 -5.93
N GLY A 213 36.83 18.90 -6.38
CA GLY A 213 36.48 19.53 -7.64
C GLY A 213 36.82 21.03 -7.59
N VAL A 214 36.20 21.75 -6.68
CA VAL A 214 36.39 23.18 -6.46
C VAL A 214 36.64 23.45 -4.96
N THR A 215 37.70 24.13 -4.65
CA THR A 215 38.06 24.58 -3.30
C THR A 215 38.16 26.11 -3.27
N LEU A 216 37.35 26.77 -2.43
CA LEU A 216 37.27 28.21 -2.30
C LEU A 216 37.56 28.63 -0.84
N TYR A 217 38.59 29.41 -0.60
CA TYR A 217 38.97 29.89 0.72
C TYR A 217 39.14 31.39 0.76
N SER A 218 38.86 32.01 1.91
CA SER A 218 39.23 33.34 2.31
C SER A 218 38.91 34.45 1.29
N GLY A 219 37.64 34.56 0.88
CA GLY A 219 37.16 35.60 -0.01
C GLY A 219 37.26 35.23 -1.51
N SER A 220 37.10 33.99 -1.84
CA SER A 220 37.11 33.48 -3.21
C SER A 220 35.73 33.55 -3.87
N LYS A 221 35.66 34.06 -5.09
CA LYS A 221 34.46 34.20 -5.89
C LYS A 221 34.57 33.41 -7.22
N MET A 222 33.61 32.55 -7.48
CA MET A 222 33.52 31.83 -8.75
C MET A 222 32.15 32.05 -9.36
N GLU A 223 32.14 32.55 -10.62
CA GLU A 223 30.92 32.90 -11.36
C GLU A 223 30.94 32.22 -12.74
N MET A 224 30.14 31.16 -12.89
CA MET A 224 29.98 30.43 -14.13
C MET A 224 28.63 30.75 -14.73
N THR A 225 28.58 31.35 -15.92
CA THR A 225 27.33 31.66 -16.62
C THR A 225 26.71 30.43 -17.32
N GLY A 226 27.46 29.33 -17.38
CA GLY A 226 27.09 28.05 -17.95
C GLY A 226 27.09 26.91 -16.94
N ALA A 227 27.38 25.72 -17.43
CA ALA A 227 27.44 24.48 -16.64
C ALA A 227 28.76 24.34 -15.88
N LEU A 228 28.69 23.95 -14.63
CA LEU A 228 29.80 23.43 -13.85
C LEU A 228 29.62 21.93 -13.64
N ASN A 229 30.51 21.14 -14.31
CA ASN A 229 30.50 19.69 -14.21
C ASN A 229 31.74 19.20 -13.47
N ILE A 230 31.56 18.43 -12.42
CA ILE A 230 32.62 17.91 -11.56
C ILE A 230 32.54 16.39 -11.49
N HIS A 231 33.62 15.70 -11.84
CA HIS A 231 33.81 14.30 -11.62
C HIS A 231 35.09 14.09 -10.81
N ALA A 232 34.97 13.56 -9.58
CA ALA A 232 36.10 13.36 -8.69
C ALA A 232 36.09 11.97 -8.07
N GLU A 233 37.22 11.24 -8.18
CA GLU A 233 37.38 9.93 -7.54
C GLU A 233 38.71 9.89 -6.77
N ALA A 234 38.65 9.35 -5.52
CA ALA A 234 39.82 9.20 -4.66
C ALA A 234 39.66 8.00 -3.73
N VAL A 235 40.68 7.69 -2.90
CA VAL A 235 40.63 6.61 -1.93
C VAL A 235 39.95 7.08 -0.65
N ASN A 236 40.54 8.04 0.08
CA ASN A 236 40.14 8.37 1.45
C ASN A 236 39.13 9.52 1.55
N GLY A 237 39.05 10.41 0.56
CA GLY A 237 38.09 11.50 0.60
C GLY A 237 37.81 12.21 -0.71
N VAL A 238 36.55 12.60 -0.91
CA VAL A 238 36.12 13.40 -2.06
C VAL A 238 35.20 14.51 -1.61
N ASP A 239 35.53 15.77 -2.08
CA ASP A 239 34.58 16.89 -2.05
C ASP A 239 34.32 17.37 -3.49
N GLY A 240 33.05 17.47 -3.89
CA GLY A 240 32.73 18.11 -5.17
C GLY A 240 33.07 19.61 -5.12
N ILE A 241 32.48 20.34 -4.18
CA ILE A 241 32.76 21.75 -3.86
C ILE A 241 33.04 21.87 -2.37
N ARG A 242 34.12 22.52 -2.04
CA ARG A 242 34.49 22.86 -0.68
C ARG A 242 34.69 24.35 -0.54
N ALA A 243 34.03 25.03 0.38
CA ALA A 243 34.28 26.44 0.68
C ALA A 243 34.38 26.65 2.19
N GLY A 244 35.24 27.59 2.60
CA GLY A 244 35.41 27.89 4.01
C GLY A 244 36.48 28.97 4.26
N ASN A 245 36.68 29.32 5.53
CA ASN A 245 37.74 30.23 5.95
C ASN A 245 38.70 29.45 6.84
N LEU A 246 39.97 29.50 6.52
CA LEU A 246 41.01 28.88 7.35
C LEU A 246 41.24 29.63 8.66
N ASN A 247 40.92 30.92 8.70
CA ASN A 247 40.97 31.79 9.87
C ASN A 247 39.70 32.63 9.89
N ASP A 248 38.94 32.65 10.93
CA ASP A 248 37.64 33.34 11.11
C ASP A 248 37.72 34.88 10.83
N ASP A 249 38.07 35.24 9.57
CA ASP A 249 38.38 36.59 9.11
C ASP A 249 37.21 37.36 8.52
N GLY A 250 36.02 36.73 8.49
CA GLY A 250 34.80 37.31 7.94
C GLY A 250 34.74 37.44 6.43
N CYS A 251 35.68 36.84 5.71
CA CYS A 251 35.67 36.77 4.25
C CYS A 251 34.56 35.90 3.74
N ILE A 252 33.99 36.21 2.57
CA ILE A 252 32.85 35.50 1.97
C ILE A 252 33.30 34.73 0.74
N ASN A 253 33.11 33.45 0.72
CA ASN A 253 33.28 32.66 -0.48
C ASN A 253 31.93 32.50 -1.20
N SER A 254 31.93 32.63 -2.51
CA SER A 254 30.71 32.44 -3.30
C SER A 254 30.96 31.71 -4.60
N LEU A 255 30.06 30.80 -4.90
CA LEU A 255 30.00 30.11 -6.20
C LEU A 255 28.64 30.37 -6.82
N GLN A 256 28.62 30.75 -8.09
CA GLN A 256 27.44 30.88 -8.91
C GLN A 256 27.61 30.02 -10.16
N ALA A 257 26.57 29.26 -10.55
CA ALA A 257 26.52 28.50 -11.77
C ALA A 257 25.09 28.49 -12.35
N LYS A 258 24.99 28.28 -13.65
CA LYS A 258 23.69 28.09 -14.25
C LYS A 258 23.19 26.66 -13.96
N THR A 259 24.00 25.66 -14.21
CA THR A 259 23.75 24.26 -13.83
C THR A 259 24.96 23.68 -13.12
N LEU A 260 24.71 22.74 -12.23
CA LEU A 260 25.73 22.06 -11.45
C LEU A 260 25.52 20.54 -11.52
N ASP A 261 26.57 19.80 -11.96
CA ASP A 261 26.58 18.34 -11.96
C ASP A 261 27.83 17.85 -11.23
N ILE A 262 27.64 17.15 -10.11
CA ILE A 262 28.72 16.61 -9.27
C ILE A 262 28.61 15.10 -9.20
N TYR A 263 29.68 14.42 -9.59
CA TYR A 263 29.91 13.02 -9.32
C TYR A 263 31.15 12.85 -8.42
N GLY A 264 30.98 12.28 -7.24
CA GLY A 264 32.06 12.04 -6.28
C GLY A 264 32.11 10.60 -5.80
N LYS A 265 33.31 9.98 -5.74
CA LYS A 265 33.47 8.61 -5.27
C LYS A 265 34.73 8.43 -4.45
N ALA A 266 34.55 8.08 -3.16
CA ALA A 266 35.60 7.61 -2.27
C ALA A 266 35.54 6.09 -2.13
N THR A 267 36.68 5.39 -2.30
CA THR A 267 36.71 3.93 -2.29
C THR A 267 37.03 3.31 -0.93
N ASP A 268 37.62 4.07 -0.01
CA ASP A 268 37.95 3.66 1.38
C ASP A 268 37.77 4.85 2.35
N GLY A 269 36.84 5.76 2.10
CA GLY A 269 36.63 6.98 2.88
C GLY A 269 35.27 7.61 2.66
N SER A 270 35.17 8.91 2.97
CA SER A 270 33.93 9.66 2.92
C SER A 270 33.83 10.51 1.64
N ALA A 271 32.61 10.73 1.14
CA ALA A 271 32.36 11.55 -0.06
C ALA A 271 31.30 12.63 0.24
N THR A 272 31.61 13.88 -0.17
CA THR A 272 30.71 15.03 -0.02
C THR A 272 30.49 15.73 -1.36
N GLY A 273 29.26 16.05 -1.70
CA GLY A 273 28.96 16.82 -2.89
C GLY A 273 29.36 18.29 -2.73
N ILE A 274 28.74 18.99 -1.77
CA ILE A 274 29.03 20.37 -1.43
C ILE A 274 29.27 20.49 0.07
N TYR A 275 30.41 21.11 0.46
CA TYR A 275 30.76 21.37 1.86
C TYR A 275 31.08 22.86 2.08
N LEU A 276 30.25 23.56 2.85
CA LEU A 276 30.42 24.96 3.20
C LEU A 276 30.66 25.11 4.71
N MET A 277 31.78 25.71 5.11
CA MET A 277 32.18 25.84 6.52
C MET A 277 32.14 27.27 7.05
N GLY A 278 32.06 28.25 6.19
CA GLY A 278 32.14 29.67 6.59
C GLY A 278 30.77 30.30 6.81
N ASP A 279 30.68 31.20 7.80
CA ASP A 279 29.40 31.81 8.24
C ASP A 279 28.61 32.61 7.19
N LYS A 280 29.18 32.85 6.02
CA LYS A 280 28.50 33.60 4.95
C LYS A 280 28.81 33.06 3.56
N ASP A 281 29.41 31.89 3.49
CA ASP A 281 29.69 31.24 2.23
C ASP A 281 28.38 30.93 1.48
N SER A 282 28.41 30.90 0.16
CA SER A 282 27.18 30.67 -0.62
C SER A 282 27.44 29.93 -1.92
N VAL A 283 26.46 29.10 -2.27
CA VAL A 283 26.34 28.49 -3.59
C VAL A 283 25.00 28.88 -4.17
N THR A 284 25.00 29.40 -5.39
CA THR A 284 23.77 29.74 -6.12
C THR A 284 23.76 29.05 -7.47
N VAL A 285 22.75 28.21 -7.71
CA VAL A 285 22.56 27.56 -9.01
C VAL A 285 21.17 27.93 -9.53
N SER A 286 21.09 28.54 -10.67
CA SER A 286 19.83 29.09 -11.18
C SER A 286 18.88 28.05 -11.77
N ASP A 287 19.39 27.02 -12.41
CA ASP A 287 18.60 26.04 -13.14
C ASP A 287 18.61 24.67 -12.41
N ASN A 288 19.45 23.73 -12.84
CA ASN A 288 19.44 22.35 -12.31
C ASN A 288 20.71 22.06 -11.51
N THR A 289 20.53 21.35 -10.41
CA THR A 289 21.62 20.76 -9.62
C THR A 289 21.48 19.25 -9.59
N LYS A 290 22.55 18.53 -9.91
CA LYS A 290 22.65 17.08 -9.73
C LYS A 290 23.89 16.78 -8.90
N ILE A 291 23.71 16.01 -7.82
CA ILE A 291 24.79 15.55 -6.95
C ILE A 291 24.66 14.04 -6.81
N GLU A 292 25.69 13.31 -7.16
CA GLU A 292 25.79 11.87 -7.01
C GLU A 292 27.11 11.53 -6.31
N VAL A 293 27.04 11.08 -5.07
CA VAL A 293 28.24 10.75 -4.29
C VAL A 293 28.17 9.38 -3.65
N THR A 294 29.30 8.70 -3.63
CA THR A 294 29.45 7.36 -3.03
C THR A 294 30.67 7.32 -2.14
N GLY A 295 30.49 7.04 -0.85
CA GLY A 295 31.55 6.79 0.13
C GLY A 295 31.60 5.30 0.55
N GLU A 296 32.73 4.86 1.07
CA GLU A 296 32.80 3.59 1.78
C GLU A 296 32.24 3.75 3.20
N TYR A 297 32.50 4.89 3.85
CA TYR A 297 31.99 5.23 5.19
C TYR A 297 30.83 6.23 5.10
N ASP A 298 31.11 7.52 5.22
CA ASP A 298 30.10 8.56 5.15
C ASP A 298 29.81 9.00 3.71
N ALA A 299 28.59 9.45 3.46
CA ALA A 299 28.22 10.06 2.19
C ALA A 299 27.26 11.23 2.43
N PHE A 300 27.65 12.41 1.93
CA PHE A 300 26.88 13.64 2.13
C PHE A 300 26.59 14.33 0.79
N GLY A 301 25.34 14.72 0.57
CA GLY A 301 24.99 15.50 -0.61
C GLY A 301 25.43 16.96 -0.47
N ILE A 302 24.79 17.69 0.47
CA ILE A 302 25.15 19.08 0.80
C ILE A 302 25.31 19.19 2.31
N VAL A 303 26.48 19.62 2.74
CA VAL A 303 26.80 19.91 4.14
C VAL A 303 27.08 21.41 4.29
N ILE A 304 26.40 22.08 5.20
CA ILE A 304 26.62 23.48 5.53
C ILE A 304 26.71 23.62 7.05
N GLU A 305 27.90 24.06 7.51
CA GLU A 305 28.19 24.23 8.92
C GLU A 305 28.42 25.72 9.28
N GLY A 306 27.72 26.64 8.64
CA GLY A 306 27.88 28.07 8.82
C GLY A 306 26.59 28.79 9.21
N SER A 307 26.57 29.51 10.34
CA SER A 307 25.41 30.27 10.79
C SER A 307 25.25 31.56 9.98
N GLY A 308 24.33 31.56 9.01
CA GLY A 308 24.08 32.73 8.16
C GLY A 308 24.45 32.55 6.69
N VAL A 309 24.85 31.35 6.33
CA VAL A 309 24.93 30.88 4.94
C VAL A 309 23.58 31.01 4.29
N LYS A 310 23.54 31.56 3.09
CA LYS A 310 22.33 31.59 2.23
C LYS A 310 22.70 31.03 0.88
N SER A 311 22.13 29.89 0.55
CA SER A 311 22.36 29.24 -0.74
C SER A 311 21.02 28.98 -1.42
N SER A 312 21.01 29.05 -2.75
CA SER A 312 19.81 28.78 -3.54
C SER A 312 20.12 27.83 -4.72
N PHE A 313 19.23 26.91 -4.91
CA PHE A 313 19.35 25.88 -5.92
C PHE A 313 18.04 25.81 -6.71
N GLY A 314 18.13 25.64 -8.02
CA GLY A 314 16.96 25.35 -8.85
C GLY A 314 16.39 23.96 -8.56
N SER A 315 15.97 23.26 -9.59
CA SER A 315 15.55 21.86 -9.43
C SER A 315 16.74 20.98 -9.08
N THR A 316 16.69 20.32 -7.92
CA THR A 316 17.85 19.66 -7.31
C THR A 316 17.61 18.17 -7.12
N VAL A 317 18.56 17.36 -7.59
CA VAL A 317 18.58 15.90 -7.40
C VAL A 317 19.87 15.53 -6.67
N ILE A 318 19.72 14.85 -5.54
CA ILE A 318 20.83 14.37 -4.69
C ILE A 318 20.71 12.86 -4.55
N ASP A 319 21.75 12.12 -4.92
CA ASP A 319 21.90 10.69 -4.71
C ASP A 319 23.15 10.41 -3.90
N VAL A 320 22.98 9.94 -2.67
CA VAL A 320 24.07 9.64 -1.75
C VAL A 320 24.06 8.17 -1.36
N THR A 321 25.22 7.53 -1.40
CA THR A 321 25.34 6.11 -1.08
C THR A 321 26.58 5.83 -0.22
N SER A 322 26.37 5.18 0.94
CA SER A 322 27.47 4.58 1.71
C SER A 322 27.44 3.07 1.50
N LYS A 323 28.64 2.47 1.39
CA LYS A 323 28.81 1.02 1.23
C LYS A 323 29.11 0.27 2.51
N ILE A 324 29.22 0.98 3.63
CA ILE A 324 29.56 0.42 4.93
C ILE A 324 28.60 -0.72 5.30
N GLN A 325 29.19 -1.77 5.90
CA GLN A 325 28.45 -2.97 6.36
C GLN A 325 28.25 -3.02 7.87
N THR A 326 28.84 -2.07 8.62
CA THR A 326 28.81 -2.03 10.09
C THR A 326 27.99 -0.85 10.58
N THR A 327 27.35 -1.00 11.73
CA THR A 327 26.48 0.03 12.34
C THR A 327 27.24 1.08 13.18
N ASP A 328 28.55 1.25 12.98
CA ASP A 328 29.37 2.13 13.82
C ASP A 328 29.38 3.57 13.30
N TYR A 329 28.65 4.48 13.94
CA TYR A 329 28.77 5.95 13.91
C TYR A 329 28.96 6.65 12.56
N ASN A 330 28.52 6.08 11.47
CA ASN A 330 28.63 6.67 10.16
C ASN A 330 27.26 7.24 9.73
N ASP A 331 27.29 8.36 9.01
CA ASP A 331 26.10 9.08 8.58
C ASP A 331 25.98 9.11 7.05
N VAL A 332 24.75 9.05 6.56
CA VAL A 332 24.40 9.30 5.16
C VAL A 332 23.30 10.34 5.11
N ASP A 333 23.67 11.56 4.77
CA ASP A 333 22.73 12.67 4.73
C ASP A 333 22.61 13.23 3.30
N GLY A 334 21.39 13.37 2.82
CA GLY A 334 21.13 14.13 1.60
C GLY A 334 21.45 15.60 1.80
N LEU A 335 20.87 16.22 2.83
CA LEU A 335 21.18 17.54 3.34
C LEU A 335 21.56 17.46 4.82
N LYS A 336 22.70 18.05 5.20
CA LYS A 336 23.15 18.22 6.58
C LYS A 336 23.46 19.70 6.83
N LEU A 337 22.54 20.39 7.50
CA LEU A 337 22.59 21.85 7.62
C LEU A 337 22.59 22.28 9.08
N TRP A 338 23.46 23.23 9.43
CA TRP A 338 23.53 23.85 10.75
C TRP A 338 23.45 25.38 10.66
N GLY A 339 22.30 25.93 11.06
CA GLY A 339 22.06 27.38 11.05
C GLY A 339 22.06 28.06 9.67
N ALA A 340 21.95 27.29 8.61
CA ALA A 340 21.99 27.75 7.23
C ALA A 340 20.59 27.86 6.62
N ASP A 341 20.41 28.86 5.74
CA ASP A 341 19.20 29.04 4.94
C ASP A 341 19.44 28.53 3.52
N THR A 342 18.58 27.60 3.05
CA THR A 342 18.68 27.06 1.69
C THR A 342 17.31 27.09 1.00
N GLU A 343 17.32 27.41 -0.28
CA GLU A 343 16.10 27.46 -1.11
C GLU A 343 16.23 26.54 -2.33
N TYR A 344 15.16 25.81 -2.65
CA TYR A 344 15.07 24.90 -3.78
C TYR A 344 13.78 25.17 -4.58
N SER A 345 13.85 25.02 -5.91
CA SER A 345 12.61 24.97 -6.71
C SER A 345 11.90 23.65 -6.51
N ASP A 346 12.55 22.54 -6.81
CA ASP A 346 12.17 21.18 -6.46
C ASP A 346 13.33 20.47 -5.80
N LEU A 347 13.07 19.53 -4.92
CA LEU A 347 14.12 18.79 -4.23
C LEU A 347 13.83 17.28 -4.23
N THR A 348 14.73 16.52 -4.85
CA THR A 348 14.70 15.05 -4.82
C THR A 348 15.95 14.53 -4.13
N ILE A 349 15.79 13.74 -3.09
CA ILE A 349 16.89 13.13 -2.34
C ILE A 349 16.74 11.62 -2.35
N THR A 350 17.80 10.92 -2.66
CA THR A 350 17.93 9.48 -2.48
C THR A 350 19.17 9.19 -1.63
N ALA A 351 18.96 8.61 -0.46
CA ALA A 351 20.01 8.25 0.48
C ALA A 351 19.99 6.75 0.76
N ARG A 352 21.15 6.08 0.59
CA ARG A 352 21.29 4.63 0.72
C ARG A 352 22.49 4.24 1.57
N SER A 353 22.30 3.24 2.44
CA SER A 353 23.40 2.60 3.18
C SER A 353 23.08 1.17 3.58
N ASN A 354 24.11 0.33 3.65
CA ASN A 354 23.98 -1.03 4.18
C ASN A 354 24.21 -1.12 5.71
N GLY A 355 24.68 -0.06 6.38
CA GLY A 355 24.96 -0.09 7.81
C GLY A 355 24.94 1.25 8.54
N ALA A 356 25.11 2.39 7.83
CA ALA A 356 25.09 3.72 8.44
C ALA A 356 23.65 4.19 8.74
N ASP A 357 23.53 5.12 9.67
CA ASP A 357 22.31 5.88 9.89
C ASP A 357 22.03 6.82 8.72
N ILE A 358 20.77 7.02 8.40
CA ILE A 358 20.36 7.80 7.22
C ILE A 358 19.44 8.93 7.62
N ASN A 359 19.72 10.13 7.08
CA ASN A 359 18.77 11.23 7.05
C ASN A 359 18.63 11.76 5.61
N GLY A 360 17.41 11.83 5.09
CA GLY A 360 17.20 12.57 3.83
C GLY A 360 17.54 14.04 4.02
N ILE A 361 16.93 14.68 5.03
CA ILE A 361 17.25 16.05 5.48
C ILE A 361 17.56 16.01 6.96
N SER A 362 18.72 16.53 7.37
CA SER A 362 19.10 16.81 8.74
C SER A 362 19.34 18.32 8.88
N LEU A 363 18.45 19.02 9.59
CA LEU A 363 18.50 20.46 9.79
C LEU A 363 18.54 20.78 11.28
N VAL A 364 19.61 21.42 11.70
CA VAL A 364 19.80 21.97 13.06
C VAL A 364 19.75 23.49 13.00
N GLY A 365 18.75 24.09 13.63
CA GLY A 365 18.69 25.56 13.76
C GLY A 365 19.74 26.10 14.71
N HIS A 366 20.17 27.34 14.52
CA HIS A 366 21.08 28.03 15.39
C HIS A 366 20.77 29.54 15.45
N ASN A 367 20.51 30.10 16.65
CA ASN A 367 20.22 31.53 16.86
C ASN A 367 19.10 32.06 15.95
N ASP A 368 17.96 31.40 15.90
CA ASP A 368 16.79 31.70 15.04
C ASP A 368 17.10 31.64 13.52
N ARG A 369 18.13 30.92 13.12
CA ARG A 369 18.53 30.65 11.74
C ARG A 369 18.52 29.17 11.45
N GLY A 370 18.44 28.83 10.19
CA GLY A 370 18.39 27.47 9.68
C GLY A 370 17.04 27.18 9.10
N GLN A 371 16.90 27.44 7.80
CA GLN A 371 15.68 27.21 7.05
C GLN A 371 15.95 26.45 5.77
N VAL A 372 15.12 25.46 5.49
CA VAL A 372 15.00 24.82 4.19
C VAL A 372 13.66 25.22 3.58
N ALA A 373 13.67 25.86 2.42
CA ALA A 373 12.48 26.24 1.68
C ALA A 373 12.45 25.54 0.32
N VAL A 374 11.38 24.78 0.06
CA VAL A 374 11.14 24.12 -1.23
C VAL A 374 9.87 24.72 -1.84
N SER A 375 10.01 25.48 -2.92
CA SER A 375 8.88 26.16 -3.56
C SER A 375 8.02 25.25 -4.45
N GLY A 376 8.55 24.11 -4.86
CA GLY A 376 7.87 23.05 -5.61
C GLY A 376 7.77 21.75 -4.80
N ASP A 377 8.00 20.64 -5.48
CA ASP A 377 7.81 19.30 -4.90
C ASP A 377 9.04 18.82 -4.12
N LEU A 378 8.80 18.12 -3.01
CA LEU A 378 9.80 17.43 -2.21
C LEU A 378 9.65 15.92 -2.33
N GLN A 379 10.70 15.23 -2.78
CA GLN A 379 10.75 13.77 -2.82
C GLN A 379 11.98 13.26 -2.05
N ILE A 380 11.77 12.37 -1.10
CA ILE A 380 12.83 11.74 -0.32
C ILE A 380 12.69 10.23 -0.35
N THR A 381 13.78 9.54 -0.66
CA THR A 381 13.91 8.09 -0.53
C THR A 381 15.10 7.79 0.38
N ALA A 382 14.83 7.28 1.57
CA ALA A 382 15.82 6.87 2.55
C ALA A 382 15.76 5.36 2.74
N ASN A 383 16.78 4.65 2.24
CA ASN A 383 16.82 3.19 2.24
C ASN A 383 18.10 2.69 2.92
N GLY A 384 17.96 1.96 4.03
CA GLY A 384 19.13 1.51 4.77
C GLY A 384 18.91 0.31 5.66
N ASN A 385 20.04 -0.13 6.25
CA ASN A 385 20.09 -1.19 7.25
C ASN A 385 20.77 -0.70 8.55
N GLY A 386 20.85 0.61 8.77
CA GLY A 386 21.35 1.23 9.99
C GLY A 386 20.38 1.10 11.18
N THR A 387 20.77 1.65 12.32
CA THR A 387 19.91 1.69 13.51
C THR A 387 18.73 2.68 13.31
N TYR A 388 19.02 3.81 12.69
CA TYR A 388 18.02 4.86 12.42
C TYR A 388 17.97 5.20 10.93
N VAL A 389 16.75 5.27 10.41
CA VAL A 389 16.48 5.79 9.06
C VAL A 389 15.40 6.85 9.16
N LYS A 390 15.74 8.08 8.78
CA LYS A 390 14.84 9.22 8.84
C LYS A 390 14.69 9.86 7.46
N GLY A 391 13.47 10.15 7.06
CA GLY A 391 13.23 10.97 5.89
C GLY A 391 13.65 12.42 6.15
N ILE A 392 13.11 13.03 7.21
CA ILE A 392 13.38 14.40 7.64
C ILE A 392 13.65 14.44 9.13
N GLU A 393 14.73 15.10 9.52
CA GLU A 393 15.04 15.49 10.89
C GLU A 393 15.24 17.01 10.98
N VAL A 394 14.44 17.70 11.81
CA VAL A 394 14.59 19.12 12.08
C VAL A 394 14.64 19.38 13.57
N THR A 395 15.68 20.06 14.03
CA THR A 395 15.93 20.26 15.47
C THR A 395 16.34 21.70 15.79
N ALA A 396 16.28 22.03 17.06
CA ALA A 396 16.88 23.29 17.61
C ALA A 396 16.41 24.56 16.90
N LEU A 397 15.09 24.80 16.80
CA LEU A 397 14.47 25.96 16.15
C LEU A 397 14.63 25.99 14.61
N GLY A 398 15.08 24.92 13.98
CA GLY A 398 15.14 24.81 12.51
C GLY A 398 13.75 24.92 11.87
N LYS A 399 13.70 25.39 10.63
CA LYS A 399 12.46 25.56 9.86
C LYS A 399 12.52 24.83 8.53
N LEU A 400 11.43 24.14 8.20
CA LEU A 400 11.24 23.52 6.89
C LEU A 400 9.89 23.97 6.32
N ASP A 401 9.93 24.61 5.15
CA ASP A 401 8.74 25.03 4.41
C ASP A 401 8.70 24.33 3.05
N VAL A 402 7.64 23.57 2.78
CA VAL A 402 7.41 22.90 1.49
C VAL A 402 6.10 23.38 0.90
N ALA A 403 6.15 24.01 -0.27
CA ALA A 403 4.96 24.57 -0.91
C ALA A 403 4.26 23.54 -1.83
N GLY A 404 5.02 22.68 -2.50
CA GLY A 404 4.49 21.62 -3.36
C GLY A 404 4.19 20.32 -2.63
N LYS A 405 3.98 19.26 -3.40
CA LYS A 405 3.72 17.92 -2.86
C LYS A 405 4.94 17.34 -2.18
N THR A 406 4.69 16.62 -1.12
CA THR A 406 5.73 15.91 -0.38
C THR A 406 5.55 14.41 -0.50
N ASN A 407 6.61 13.69 -0.90
CA ASN A 407 6.65 12.24 -0.89
C ASN A 407 7.90 11.75 -0.16
N ILE A 408 7.72 10.97 0.90
CA ILE A 408 8.80 10.44 1.74
C ILE A 408 8.66 8.92 1.80
N ASP A 409 9.65 8.22 1.25
CA ASP A 409 9.75 6.77 1.30
C ASP A 409 10.93 6.38 2.20
N VAL A 410 10.63 5.68 3.30
CA VAL A 410 11.63 5.22 4.28
C VAL A 410 11.60 3.71 4.34
N SER A 411 12.75 3.06 4.18
CA SER A 411 12.83 1.61 4.28
C SER A 411 14.06 1.14 5.06
N ASN A 412 13.89 0.07 5.85
CA ASN A 412 14.95 -0.56 6.60
C ASN A 412 14.69 -2.06 6.69
N GLU A 413 15.72 -2.88 6.38
CA GLU A 413 15.63 -4.33 6.42
C GLU A 413 16.23 -4.97 7.68
N ASN A 414 16.72 -4.18 8.65
CA ASN A 414 17.20 -4.68 9.94
C ASN A 414 16.05 -5.00 10.89
N ASP A 415 16.17 -6.11 11.62
CA ASP A 415 15.26 -6.47 12.70
C ASP A 415 15.21 -5.40 13.80
N GLY A 416 14.00 -4.91 14.11
CA GLY A 416 13.79 -3.96 15.19
C GLY A 416 14.28 -2.53 14.87
N ALA A 417 14.46 -2.18 13.62
CA ALA A 417 14.86 -0.85 13.16
C ALA A 417 13.90 0.26 13.62
N ILE A 418 14.46 1.46 13.81
CA ILE A 418 13.69 2.65 14.16
C ILE A 418 13.65 3.59 12.96
N MET A 419 12.45 3.83 12.44
CA MET A 419 12.23 4.66 11.26
C MET A 419 11.34 5.85 11.57
N TYR A 420 11.70 7.00 11.00
CA TYR A 420 10.89 8.22 11.06
C TYR A 420 10.66 8.75 9.64
N GLY A 421 9.41 9.03 9.30
CA GLY A 421 9.12 9.82 8.11
C GLY A 421 9.54 11.27 8.32
N VAL A 422 8.98 11.92 9.36
CA VAL A 422 9.31 13.27 9.80
C VAL A 422 9.56 13.27 11.30
N TYR A 423 10.73 13.72 11.72
CA TYR A 423 11.13 13.91 13.10
C TYR A 423 11.45 15.38 13.38
N ALA A 424 10.67 16.00 14.24
CA ALA A 424 10.80 17.39 14.59
C ALA A 424 10.97 17.56 16.11
N GLN A 425 11.96 18.33 16.57
CA GLN A 425 12.15 18.55 18.02
C GLN A 425 12.70 19.94 18.37
N THR A 426 12.62 20.27 19.65
CA THR A 426 13.23 21.46 20.26
C THR A 426 12.82 22.76 19.57
N GLY A 427 11.49 22.99 19.48
CA GLY A 427 10.92 24.24 18.97
C GLY A 427 11.07 24.46 17.47
N SER A 428 11.37 23.41 16.70
CA SER A 428 11.42 23.49 15.24
C SER A 428 10.02 23.67 14.62
N GLU A 429 9.95 24.24 13.42
CA GLU A 429 8.72 24.53 12.70
C GLU A 429 8.76 23.89 11.31
N LEU A 430 7.78 23.04 10.99
CA LEU A 430 7.67 22.39 9.69
C LEU A 430 6.28 22.67 9.11
N ALA A 431 6.26 23.16 7.87
CA ALA A 431 5.02 23.47 7.16
C ALA A 431 4.99 22.80 5.78
N PHE A 432 3.97 21.98 5.57
CA PHE A 432 3.67 21.32 4.30
C PHE A 432 2.37 21.90 3.76
N THR A 433 2.45 22.64 2.65
CA THR A 433 1.32 23.42 2.13
C THR A 433 0.43 22.63 1.18
N ASP A 434 0.98 21.61 0.52
CA ASP A 434 0.24 20.69 -0.36
C ASP A 434 0.18 19.28 0.24
N ASP A 435 -0.41 18.33 -0.50
CA ASP A 435 -0.57 16.95 -0.04
C ASP A 435 0.77 16.29 0.27
N ALA A 436 0.80 15.56 1.37
CA ALA A 436 1.98 14.81 1.82
C ALA A 436 1.69 13.31 1.90
N GLN A 437 2.66 12.51 1.48
CA GLN A 437 2.66 11.06 1.62
C GLN A 437 3.93 10.59 2.30
N ILE A 438 3.80 9.72 3.28
CA ILE A 438 4.88 9.05 4.00
C ILE A 438 4.64 7.55 3.92
N THR A 439 5.56 6.83 3.31
CA THR A 439 5.53 5.37 3.22
C THR A 439 6.73 4.80 3.96
N MET A 440 6.47 3.86 4.86
CA MET A 440 7.53 3.18 5.60
C MET A 440 7.41 1.67 5.41
N THR A 441 8.53 1.03 5.10
CA THR A 441 8.57 -0.42 4.86
C THR A 441 9.72 -1.08 5.60
N THR A 442 9.48 -2.31 6.06
CA THR A 442 10.50 -3.20 6.61
C THR A 442 10.41 -4.57 5.93
N HIS A 443 11.33 -5.49 6.19
CA HIS A 443 11.25 -6.83 5.64
C HIS A 443 10.03 -7.61 6.15
N GLU A 444 9.60 -8.58 5.37
CA GLU A 444 8.43 -9.40 5.69
C GLU A 444 8.66 -10.20 7.00
N GLY A 445 7.78 -10.00 7.98
CA GLY A 445 7.79 -10.69 9.26
C GLY A 445 8.45 -9.95 10.42
N ASP A 446 9.05 -8.77 10.22
CA ASP A 446 9.55 -7.94 11.33
C ASP A 446 8.39 -7.30 12.10
N SER A 447 8.05 -7.90 13.24
CA SER A 447 7.06 -7.35 14.19
C SER A 447 7.67 -6.39 15.22
N ASN A 448 8.98 -6.18 15.22
CA ASN A 448 9.70 -5.37 16.19
C ASN A 448 10.09 -3.99 15.67
N ALA A 449 9.94 -3.74 14.38
CA ALA A 449 10.19 -2.42 13.78
C ALA A 449 9.36 -1.34 14.46
N LYS A 450 9.98 -0.19 14.69
CA LYS A 450 9.33 1.01 15.25
C LYS A 450 9.22 2.07 14.17
N MET A 451 8.05 2.22 13.61
CA MET A 451 7.78 3.14 12.52
C MET A 451 6.97 4.35 13.00
N TYR A 452 7.50 5.53 12.79
CA TYR A 452 6.87 6.78 13.19
C TYR A 452 6.70 7.67 11.96
N GLY A 453 5.44 7.84 11.50
CA GLY A 453 5.15 8.68 10.33
C GLY A 453 5.56 10.12 10.57
N VAL A 454 4.95 10.75 11.58
CA VAL A 454 5.25 12.11 12.02
C VAL A 454 5.48 12.10 13.52
N TYR A 455 6.66 12.55 13.97
CA TYR A 455 7.00 12.65 15.37
C TYR A 455 7.44 14.07 15.72
N SER A 456 6.58 14.80 16.43
CA SER A 456 6.85 16.14 16.94
C SER A 456 7.15 16.09 18.43
N ARG A 457 8.31 16.61 18.82
CA ARG A 457 8.81 16.52 20.19
C ARG A 457 9.19 17.90 20.75
N THR A 458 9.06 18.10 22.05
CA THR A 458 9.59 19.24 22.81
C THR A 458 9.37 20.60 22.12
N LYS A 459 8.12 21.08 22.09
CA LYS A 459 7.70 22.38 21.52
C LYS A 459 7.86 22.52 20.00
N ALA A 460 8.14 21.44 19.27
CA ALA A 460 8.14 21.49 17.80
C ALA A 460 6.70 21.59 17.26
N ASP A 461 6.52 22.28 16.14
CA ASP A 461 5.24 22.46 15.45
C ASP A 461 5.34 21.89 14.03
N VAL A 462 4.46 20.93 13.68
CA VAL A 462 4.40 20.32 12.37
C VAL A 462 2.98 20.51 11.81
N THR A 463 2.86 21.19 10.70
CA THR A 463 1.59 21.51 10.07
C THR A 463 1.50 20.96 8.65
N PHE A 464 0.46 20.21 8.36
CA PHE A 464 0.03 19.84 7.03
C PHE A 464 -1.25 20.61 6.71
N ALA A 465 -1.14 21.57 5.80
CA ALA A 465 -2.28 22.42 5.44
C ALA A 465 -3.37 21.62 4.73
N LYS A 466 -2.96 20.71 3.83
CA LYS A 466 -3.84 19.77 3.11
C LYS A 466 -3.74 18.34 3.64
N GLY A 467 -3.92 17.35 2.77
CA GLY A 467 -3.98 15.93 3.09
C GLY A 467 -2.65 15.34 3.55
N LEU A 468 -2.73 14.32 4.41
CA LEU A 468 -1.59 13.49 4.80
C LEU A 468 -1.95 12.02 4.64
N THR A 469 -1.09 11.28 3.94
CA THR A 469 -1.14 9.82 3.90
C THR A 469 0.07 9.24 4.62
N VAL A 470 -0.16 8.39 5.63
CA VAL A 470 0.89 7.62 6.31
C VAL A 470 0.59 6.14 6.14
N LYS A 471 1.54 5.39 5.57
CA LYS A 471 1.50 3.94 5.41
C LYS A 471 2.67 3.32 6.15
N ASN A 472 2.39 2.57 7.22
CA ASN A 472 3.40 1.90 8.03
C ASN A 472 3.03 0.46 8.40
N GLY A 473 2.02 -0.12 7.73
CA GLY A 473 1.55 -1.48 8.01
C GLY A 473 1.02 -1.69 9.43
N ASN A 474 0.69 -0.61 10.15
CA ASN A 474 0.30 -0.61 11.58
C ASN A 474 1.40 -1.11 12.55
N LEU A 475 2.66 -1.02 12.15
CA LEU A 475 3.82 -1.40 12.99
C LEU A 475 4.34 -0.24 13.85
N GLY A 476 3.53 0.81 14.08
CA GLY A 476 3.94 1.95 14.90
C GLY A 476 2.90 3.05 14.95
N ALA A 477 3.36 4.29 15.05
CA ALA A 477 2.49 5.44 15.10
C ALA A 477 2.43 6.16 13.74
N ALA A 478 1.24 6.58 13.34
CA ALA A 478 1.08 7.50 12.23
C ALA A 478 1.52 8.92 12.63
N VAL A 479 1.10 9.36 13.84
CA VAL A 479 1.39 10.71 14.34
C VAL A 479 1.64 10.67 15.85
N ILE A 480 2.75 11.23 16.29
CA ILE A 480 3.06 11.46 17.72
C ILE A 480 3.36 12.94 17.95
N ALA A 481 2.74 13.50 18.99
CA ALA A 481 3.16 14.76 19.60
C ALA A 481 3.57 14.51 21.05
N GLU A 482 4.88 14.46 21.33
CA GLU A 482 5.44 14.31 22.66
C GLU A 482 5.96 15.67 23.15
N GLY A 483 5.08 16.45 23.76
CA GLY A 483 5.36 17.85 24.09
C GLY A 483 5.49 18.78 22.87
N GLY A 484 5.15 18.32 21.71
CA GLY A 484 5.09 19.08 20.47
C GLY A 484 3.65 19.27 19.97
N LYS A 485 3.51 19.77 18.77
CA LYS A 485 2.21 19.97 18.11
C LYS A 485 2.24 19.39 16.70
N VAL A 486 1.16 18.70 16.32
CA VAL A 486 0.92 18.27 14.94
C VAL A 486 -0.49 18.65 14.54
N GLU A 487 -0.64 19.31 13.39
CA GLU A 487 -1.93 19.69 12.83
C GLU A 487 -2.02 19.18 11.38
N VAL A 488 -3.06 18.39 11.07
CA VAL A 488 -3.22 17.73 9.77
C VAL A 488 -4.55 18.15 9.13
N ASN A 489 -4.48 18.45 7.84
CA ASN A 489 -5.62 18.96 7.05
C ASN A 489 -6.23 20.19 7.71
N LYS A 490 -5.37 21.14 8.06
CA LYS A 490 -5.73 22.36 8.75
C LYS A 490 -6.76 23.19 7.99
N ASP A 491 -6.61 23.25 6.67
CA ASP A 491 -7.50 24.03 5.79
C ASP A 491 -8.81 23.28 5.49
N GLY A 492 -8.89 21.98 5.77
CA GLY A 492 -10.04 21.12 5.52
C GLY A 492 -10.21 20.73 4.05
N GLY A 493 -11.10 19.76 3.79
CA GLY A 493 -11.52 19.36 2.44
C GLY A 493 -10.56 18.43 1.68
N ASN A 494 -9.52 17.91 2.32
CA ASN A 494 -8.54 17.03 1.70
C ASN A 494 -8.54 15.64 2.35
N ASP A 495 -8.08 14.63 1.59
CA ASP A 495 -8.00 13.26 2.07
C ASP A 495 -6.90 13.08 3.12
N VAL A 496 -7.26 12.49 4.25
CA VAL A 496 -6.32 12.07 5.30
C VAL A 496 -6.41 10.57 5.50
N LYS A 497 -5.28 9.86 5.30
CA LYS A 497 -5.21 8.39 5.32
C LYS A 497 -4.10 7.94 6.25
N LEU A 498 -4.46 7.55 7.47
CA LEU A 498 -3.47 7.23 8.49
C LEU A 498 -3.56 5.75 8.90
N GLU A 499 -2.42 5.06 8.86
CA GLU A 499 -2.23 3.74 9.41
C GLU A 499 -1.29 3.82 10.60
N GLY A 500 -1.70 3.24 11.76
CA GLY A 500 -0.96 3.30 13.01
C GLY A 500 -1.60 4.20 14.06
N THR A 501 -0.91 4.38 15.20
CA THR A 501 -1.46 5.16 16.33
C THR A 501 -1.37 6.66 16.13
N ILE A 502 -2.31 7.39 16.73
CA ILE A 502 -2.22 8.82 16.97
C ILE A 502 -1.97 9.03 18.47
N GLU A 503 -0.92 9.76 18.84
CA GLU A 503 -0.56 9.90 20.24
C GLU A 503 -0.23 11.35 20.63
N ALA A 504 -0.80 11.81 21.76
CA ALA A 504 -0.40 13.04 22.41
C ALA A 504 0.15 12.73 23.80
N ARG A 505 1.42 13.04 24.02
CA ARG A 505 2.14 12.74 25.26
C ARG A 505 2.77 14.00 25.83
N ALA A 506 2.94 14.04 27.15
CA ALA A 506 3.72 15.05 27.82
C ALA A 506 5.20 14.60 27.95
N ILE A 507 6.11 15.57 27.90
CA ILE A 507 7.54 15.35 28.15
C ILE A 507 8.11 16.50 28.98
N GLU A 508 9.17 16.27 29.70
CA GLU A 508 9.92 17.37 30.35
C GLU A 508 10.56 18.29 29.30
N ASP A 509 10.48 19.60 29.47
CA ASP A 509 11.09 20.59 28.56
C ASP A 509 12.63 20.51 28.54
N SER A 510 13.21 20.03 29.62
CA SER A 510 14.61 19.60 29.70
C SER A 510 14.75 18.50 30.75
N PRO A 511 15.65 17.50 30.55
CA PRO A 511 15.81 16.38 31.46
C PRO A 511 16.01 16.79 32.91
N GLY A 512 15.13 16.33 33.79
CA GLY A 512 15.19 16.62 35.24
C GLY A 512 14.63 17.99 35.65
N SER A 513 14.01 18.77 34.76
CA SER A 513 13.40 20.07 35.10
C SER A 513 12.10 19.93 35.90
N GLY A 514 11.39 18.85 35.78
CA GLY A 514 10.04 18.64 36.32
C GLY A 514 8.95 19.47 35.61
N ASN A 515 9.30 20.31 34.63
CA ASN A 515 8.35 21.12 33.87
C ASN A 515 7.86 20.31 32.67
N LEU A 516 6.61 19.89 32.68
CA LEU A 516 6.02 19.16 31.58
C LEU A 516 5.53 20.08 30.45
N VAL A 517 5.84 19.74 29.24
CA VAL A 517 5.26 20.29 28.03
C VAL A 517 4.31 19.25 27.44
N ASN A 518 3.07 19.66 27.19
CA ASN A 518 2.01 18.76 26.75
C ASN A 518 1.95 18.65 25.23
N GLY A 519 1.72 17.45 24.73
CA GLY A 519 1.55 17.20 23.31
C GLY A 519 0.16 17.60 22.80
N THR A 520 0.09 18.04 21.56
CA THR A 520 -1.17 18.37 20.89
C THR A 520 -1.20 17.78 19.49
N VAL A 521 -2.23 16.98 19.18
CA VAL A 521 -2.48 16.47 17.84
C VAL A 521 -3.88 16.89 17.41
N LYS A 522 -4.00 17.51 16.23
CA LYS A 522 -5.27 17.85 15.59
C LYS A 522 -5.32 17.26 14.20
N VAL A 523 -6.38 16.50 13.91
CA VAL A 523 -6.55 15.88 12.60
C VAL A 523 -7.99 16.04 12.11
N ASN A 524 -8.16 16.61 10.92
CA ASN A 524 -9.45 16.72 10.26
C ASN A 524 -9.59 15.63 9.19
N PHE A 525 -10.33 14.56 9.49
CA PHE A 525 -10.79 13.56 8.54
C PHE A 525 -12.14 14.01 8.00
N ASP A 526 -12.18 14.77 6.92
CA ASP A 526 -13.40 15.45 6.48
C ASP A 526 -13.83 15.13 5.05
N THR A 527 -13.37 14.02 4.51
CA THR A 527 -13.81 13.46 3.22
C THR A 527 -14.20 11.99 3.39
N ALA A 528 -15.02 11.47 2.46
CA ALA A 528 -15.39 10.06 2.45
C ALA A 528 -14.22 9.10 2.14
N GLN A 529 -13.09 9.61 1.71
CA GLN A 529 -11.86 8.83 1.47
C GLN A 529 -10.90 8.90 2.65
N SER A 530 -11.19 9.74 3.64
CA SER A 530 -10.36 9.89 4.83
C SER A 530 -10.60 8.76 5.82
N TYR A 531 -9.51 8.22 6.36
CA TYR A 531 -9.60 7.15 7.36
C TYR A 531 -8.44 7.15 8.35
N LEU A 532 -8.73 6.60 9.53
CA LEU A 532 -7.74 6.16 10.51
C LEU A 532 -7.89 4.64 10.72
N VAL A 533 -6.85 3.87 10.44
CA VAL A 533 -6.77 2.46 10.84
C VAL A 533 -5.71 2.34 11.93
N GLY A 534 -6.17 2.31 13.16
CA GLY A 534 -5.28 2.30 14.34
C GLY A 534 -5.93 2.95 15.54
N ASN A 535 -5.07 3.36 16.46
CA ASN A 535 -5.45 3.68 17.82
C ASN A 535 -5.29 5.17 18.09
N SER A 536 -5.82 5.65 19.20
CA SER A 536 -5.54 6.98 19.72
C SER A 536 -5.19 6.90 21.20
N TYR A 537 -4.19 7.66 21.63
CA TYR A 537 -3.80 7.76 23.05
C TYR A 537 -3.56 9.22 23.43
N THR A 538 -4.18 9.63 24.50
CA THR A 538 -4.00 10.98 25.08
C THR A 538 -3.52 10.86 26.52
N ALA A 539 -2.31 11.33 26.79
CA ALA A 539 -1.81 11.43 28.16
C ALA A 539 -2.50 12.60 28.91
N THR A 540 -2.43 12.57 30.24
CA THR A 540 -2.95 13.64 31.10
C THR A 540 -2.42 15.00 30.63
N ASP A 541 -3.31 15.99 30.56
CA ASP A 541 -3.07 17.40 30.15
C ASP A 541 -2.59 17.57 28.68
N SER A 542 -2.39 16.51 27.95
CA SER A 542 -2.17 16.52 26.49
C SER A 542 -3.50 16.56 25.74
N THR A 543 -3.49 16.83 24.44
CA THR A 543 -4.72 17.00 23.66
C THR A 543 -4.67 16.25 22.34
N THR A 544 -5.70 15.46 22.06
CA THR A 544 -6.04 14.96 20.74
C THR A 544 -7.37 15.54 20.30
N ASP A 545 -7.44 16.23 19.18
CA ASP A 545 -8.68 16.76 18.57
C ASP A 545 -8.85 16.04 17.22
N LEU A 546 -9.74 15.06 17.17
CA LEU A 546 -9.99 14.23 16.00
C LEU A 546 -11.39 14.51 15.45
N LYS A 547 -11.48 14.93 14.19
CA LYS A 547 -12.74 15.26 13.53
C LYS A 547 -12.98 14.32 12.35
N PHE A 548 -14.05 13.52 12.44
CA PHE A 548 -14.52 12.64 11.37
C PHE A 548 -15.83 13.20 10.83
N THR A 549 -15.79 13.75 9.63
CA THR A 549 -16.97 14.35 8.97
C THR A 549 -17.08 13.90 7.52
N ASN A 550 -18.24 14.12 6.89
CA ASN A 550 -18.48 13.87 5.46
C ASN A 550 -18.20 12.41 5.00
N GLY A 551 -18.46 11.43 5.88
CA GLY A 551 -18.29 10.03 5.55
C GLY A 551 -16.92 9.44 5.89
N ALA A 552 -16.09 10.15 6.65
CA ALA A 552 -14.82 9.65 7.13
C ALA A 552 -14.97 8.45 8.08
N TYR A 553 -13.93 7.63 8.15
CA TYR A 553 -13.97 6.33 8.82
C TYR A 553 -12.82 6.16 9.80
N TRP A 554 -13.09 5.57 10.97
CA TRP A 554 -12.09 5.14 11.93
C TRP A 554 -12.25 3.67 12.28
N ASP A 555 -11.20 2.87 12.10
CA ASP A 555 -11.12 1.47 12.51
C ASP A 555 -10.26 1.35 13.77
N LEU A 556 -10.94 1.24 14.90
CA LEU A 556 -10.36 1.28 16.24
C LEU A 556 -9.96 -0.14 16.70
N LYS A 557 -8.74 -0.32 17.23
CA LYS A 557 -8.23 -1.64 17.65
C LYS A 557 -7.90 -1.69 19.14
N GLY A 558 -8.91 -1.66 20.04
CA GLY A 558 -8.74 -1.88 21.49
C GLY A 558 -9.25 -0.77 22.41
N ASN A 559 -8.54 -0.45 23.51
CA ASN A 559 -8.95 0.56 24.51
C ASN A 559 -8.17 1.85 24.30
N TYR A 560 -8.86 3.00 24.17
CA TYR A 560 -8.21 4.24 23.74
C TYR A 560 -8.86 5.49 24.30
N SER A 561 -8.10 6.59 24.22
CA SER A 561 -8.51 7.90 24.71
C SER A 561 -8.33 9.01 23.67
N VAL A 562 -9.29 9.93 23.64
CA VAL A 562 -9.31 11.14 22.81
C VAL A 562 -9.81 12.30 23.67
N SER A 563 -9.18 13.47 23.59
CA SER A 563 -9.70 14.64 24.30
C SER A 563 -10.99 15.16 23.64
N ASP A 564 -10.91 15.51 22.38
CA ASP A 564 -12.01 16.08 21.61
C ASP A 564 -12.31 15.21 20.41
N LEU A 565 -13.48 14.61 20.35
CA LEU A 565 -13.94 13.78 19.23
C LEU A 565 -15.15 14.42 18.56
N THR A 566 -15.02 14.73 17.28
CA THR A 566 -16.15 15.16 16.45
C THR A 566 -16.52 14.04 15.47
N VAL A 567 -17.81 13.66 15.43
CA VAL A 567 -18.35 12.67 14.49
C VAL A 567 -19.56 13.25 13.78
N GLY A 568 -19.38 13.62 12.53
CA GLY A 568 -20.42 14.23 11.71
C GLY A 568 -21.22 13.19 10.90
N LYS A 569 -22.17 13.71 10.15
CA LYS A 569 -23.09 12.93 9.33
C LYS A 569 -22.37 11.99 8.36
N GLY A 570 -22.78 10.72 8.36
CA GLY A 570 -22.26 9.68 7.49
C GLY A 570 -20.91 9.12 7.91
N SER A 571 -20.25 9.71 8.93
CA SER A 571 -18.97 9.21 9.42
C SER A 571 -19.15 8.05 10.38
N VAL A 572 -18.16 7.14 10.41
CA VAL A 572 -18.26 5.87 11.12
C VAL A 572 -17.04 5.67 12.02
N ILE A 573 -17.29 5.41 13.28
CA ILE A 573 -16.29 4.95 14.26
C ILE A 573 -16.52 3.46 14.49
N ASN A 574 -15.65 2.62 13.95
CA ASN A 574 -15.73 1.17 14.07
C ASN A 574 -14.86 0.68 15.24
N MET A 575 -15.50 0.17 16.28
CA MET A 575 -14.84 -0.34 17.49
C MET A 575 -14.67 -1.87 17.48
N THR A 576 -15.11 -2.55 16.42
CA THR A 576 -15.23 -4.02 16.36
C THR A 576 -13.96 -4.74 15.88
N ALA A 577 -12.85 -4.06 15.73
CA ALA A 577 -11.63 -4.63 15.12
C ALA A 577 -10.94 -5.71 15.98
N ASP A 578 -11.21 -5.78 17.29
CA ASP A 578 -10.77 -6.88 18.16
C ASP A 578 -11.98 -7.76 18.51
N SER A 579 -11.98 -9.01 18.03
CA SER A 579 -13.04 -9.97 18.32
C SER A 579 -12.82 -10.73 19.64
N SER A 580 -11.67 -10.58 20.30
CA SER A 580 -11.31 -11.33 21.51
C SER A 580 -11.68 -10.59 22.81
N ARG A 581 -11.83 -9.27 22.74
CA ARG A 581 -12.18 -8.40 23.86
C ARG A 581 -12.98 -7.21 23.41
N TYR A 582 -13.87 -6.72 24.28
CA TYR A 582 -14.59 -5.49 24.02
C TYR A 582 -13.69 -4.25 24.20
N SER A 583 -13.85 -3.32 23.29
CA SER A 583 -13.12 -2.06 23.25
C SER A 583 -13.77 -0.97 24.09
N ASN A 584 -12.96 -0.09 24.71
CA ASN A 584 -13.43 1.13 25.33
C ASN A 584 -12.80 2.34 24.64
N LEU A 585 -13.63 3.21 24.10
CA LEU A 585 -13.23 4.52 23.60
C LEU A 585 -13.59 5.57 24.66
N GLN A 586 -12.57 6.12 25.32
CA GLN A 586 -12.71 7.19 26.31
C GLN A 586 -12.57 8.54 25.64
N VAL A 587 -13.54 9.41 25.80
CA VAL A 587 -13.59 10.74 25.17
C VAL A 587 -13.89 11.79 26.24
N ASP A 588 -13.07 12.83 26.34
CA ASP A 588 -13.38 13.94 27.25
C ASP A 588 -14.61 14.72 26.75
N ASN A 589 -14.56 15.20 25.51
CA ASN A 589 -15.61 15.99 24.89
C ASN A 589 -16.08 15.36 23.57
N LEU A 590 -17.34 15.01 23.48
CA LEU A 590 -17.93 14.45 22.28
C LEU A 590 -18.79 15.50 21.56
N THR A 591 -18.51 15.78 20.30
CA THR A 591 -19.38 16.52 19.39
C THR A 591 -19.84 15.59 18.29
N ALA A 592 -21.04 15.00 18.43
CA ALA A 592 -21.52 14.03 17.48
C ALA A 592 -22.98 14.32 17.08
N THR A 593 -23.23 14.38 15.77
CA THR A 593 -24.55 14.58 15.17
C THR A 593 -24.67 13.76 13.90
N ASP A 594 -25.63 12.83 13.86
CA ASP A 594 -25.80 11.86 12.77
C ASP A 594 -24.56 10.99 12.51
N GLY A 595 -23.67 10.84 13.50
CA GLY A 595 -22.52 9.94 13.47
C GLY A 595 -22.93 8.49 13.77
N THR A 596 -22.16 7.54 13.29
CA THR A 596 -22.40 6.10 13.51
C THR A 596 -21.25 5.49 14.30
N PHE A 597 -21.58 4.80 15.39
CA PHE A 597 -20.65 3.99 16.17
C PHE A 597 -20.98 2.51 15.94
N VAL A 598 -20.01 1.76 15.41
CA VAL A 598 -20.15 0.30 15.22
C VAL A 598 -19.52 -0.39 16.42
N MET A 599 -20.28 -1.20 17.11
CA MET A 599 -19.88 -1.79 18.40
C MET A 599 -20.20 -3.29 18.44
N ASN A 600 -19.34 -4.08 19.05
CA ASN A 600 -19.64 -5.46 19.40
C ASN A 600 -20.56 -5.52 20.62
N ALA A 601 -21.49 -6.49 20.64
CA ALA A 601 -22.25 -6.87 21.82
C ALA A 601 -22.56 -8.36 21.81
N GLY A 602 -22.66 -8.98 23.01
CA GLY A 602 -22.94 -10.40 23.07
C GLY A 602 -22.63 -11.06 24.41
N SER A 603 -21.85 -12.12 24.39
CA SER A 603 -21.39 -12.85 25.56
C SER A 603 -20.40 -12.02 26.37
N VAL A 604 -20.29 -12.32 27.68
CA VAL A 604 -19.29 -11.70 28.53
C VAL A 604 -17.88 -12.08 28.08
N ASP A 605 -17.01 -11.09 27.96
CA ASP A 605 -15.59 -11.30 27.72
C ASP A 605 -14.79 -11.65 29.00
N GLY A 606 -13.48 -11.91 28.84
CA GLY A 606 -12.58 -12.15 29.96
C GLY A 606 -12.42 -10.98 30.95
N GLY A 607 -12.88 -9.76 30.58
CA GLY A 607 -12.92 -8.57 31.41
C GLY A 607 -14.26 -8.30 32.09
N GLY A 608 -15.28 -9.17 31.87
CA GLY A 608 -16.62 -9.02 32.44
C GLY A 608 -17.53 -8.04 31.72
N SER A 609 -17.16 -7.58 30.52
CA SER A 609 -17.98 -6.72 29.66
C SER A 609 -18.85 -7.56 28.72
N TYR A 610 -20.01 -6.99 28.31
CA TYR A 610 -20.93 -7.57 27.33
C TYR A 610 -20.95 -6.78 26.01
N SER A 611 -20.24 -5.66 25.93
CA SER A 611 -20.23 -4.80 24.75
C SER A 611 -19.01 -3.89 24.72
N ASP A 612 -18.66 -3.41 23.52
CA ASP A 612 -17.83 -2.22 23.37
C ASP A 612 -18.49 -1.02 24.03
N LYS A 613 -17.69 -0.03 24.46
CA LYS A 613 -18.19 1.14 25.19
C LYS A 613 -17.60 2.45 24.69
N LEU A 614 -18.46 3.43 24.48
CA LEU A 614 -18.09 4.84 24.38
C LEU A 614 -18.25 5.47 25.78
N VAL A 615 -17.17 5.98 26.37
CA VAL A 615 -17.16 6.62 27.68
C VAL A 615 -16.91 8.12 27.50
N ILE A 616 -17.84 8.96 27.99
CA ILE A 616 -17.77 10.42 27.87
C ILE A 616 -17.50 10.99 29.26
N ASP A 617 -16.31 11.55 29.46
CA ASP A 617 -15.86 11.97 30.78
C ASP A 617 -16.30 13.40 31.16
N LYS A 618 -16.30 14.34 30.21
CA LYS A 618 -16.61 15.75 30.49
C LYS A 618 -17.95 16.20 29.87
N THR A 619 -17.97 16.43 28.56
CA THR A 619 -19.14 17.02 27.89
C THR A 619 -19.54 16.23 26.66
N SER A 620 -20.83 16.32 26.28
CA SER A 620 -21.30 15.92 24.97
C SER A 620 -22.27 16.93 24.38
N ALA A 621 -22.22 17.13 23.07
CA ALA A 621 -23.12 18.03 22.36
C ALA A 621 -24.52 17.41 22.17
N ALA A 622 -25.54 18.25 22.08
CA ALA A 622 -26.89 17.84 21.70
C ALA A 622 -26.91 17.24 20.29
N GLY A 623 -27.68 16.17 20.12
CA GLY A 623 -27.82 15.52 18.81
C GLY A 623 -28.22 14.06 18.96
N THR A 624 -28.62 13.46 17.82
CA THR A 624 -28.95 12.03 17.76
C THR A 624 -27.89 11.32 16.97
N ASN A 625 -27.34 10.23 17.52
CA ASN A 625 -26.31 9.42 16.92
C ASN A 625 -26.79 7.99 16.74
N MET A 626 -26.19 7.27 15.83
CA MET A 626 -26.54 5.92 15.50
C MET A 626 -25.56 4.93 16.12
N ILE A 627 -26.05 3.84 16.69
CA ILE A 627 -25.27 2.70 17.11
C ILE A 627 -25.63 1.52 16.20
N LYS A 628 -24.64 0.99 15.52
CA LYS A 628 -24.73 -0.25 14.76
C LYS A 628 -24.08 -1.35 15.57
N LEU A 629 -24.87 -2.33 16.02
CA LEU A 629 -24.35 -3.45 16.79
C LEU A 629 -23.98 -4.63 15.91
N ILE A 630 -22.90 -5.28 16.27
CA ILE A 630 -22.45 -6.55 15.70
C ILE A 630 -22.51 -7.60 16.80
N SER A 631 -23.19 -8.71 16.55
CA SER A 631 -23.30 -9.80 17.53
C SER A 631 -22.02 -10.62 17.59
N THR A 632 -21.47 -10.78 18.79
CA THR A 632 -20.37 -11.73 19.07
C THR A 632 -20.88 -13.06 19.66
N GLY A 633 -22.18 -13.34 19.52
CA GLY A 633 -22.92 -14.43 20.20
C GLY A 633 -23.48 -13.98 21.54
N GLY A 634 -24.59 -14.62 21.98
CA GLY A 634 -25.17 -14.36 23.29
C GLY A 634 -25.83 -13.00 23.49
N MET A 635 -26.41 -12.39 22.44
CA MET A 635 -27.13 -11.10 22.52
C MET A 635 -28.21 -11.07 23.61
N GLU A 636 -28.88 -12.19 23.87
CA GLU A 636 -29.85 -12.29 24.95
C GLU A 636 -29.22 -12.12 26.34
N ALA A 637 -27.93 -12.53 26.49
CA ALA A 637 -27.21 -12.29 27.73
C ALA A 637 -26.83 -10.83 27.88
N ALA A 638 -26.40 -10.18 26.80
CA ALA A 638 -26.11 -8.75 26.77
C ALA A 638 -27.37 -7.92 27.13
N ALA A 639 -28.50 -8.24 26.54
CA ALA A 639 -29.77 -7.55 26.84
C ALA A 639 -30.23 -7.78 28.29
N ARG A 640 -30.20 -9.02 28.80
CA ARG A 640 -30.58 -9.35 30.19
C ARG A 640 -29.69 -8.63 31.23
N ASN A 641 -28.44 -8.43 30.93
CA ASN A 641 -27.47 -7.74 31.78
C ASN A 641 -27.40 -6.23 31.50
N GLN A 642 -28.31 -5.71 30.66
CA GLN A 642 -28.33 -4.29 30.29
C GLN A 642 -26.95 -3.77 29.90
N ALA A 643 -26.33 -4.43 28.87
CA ALA A 643 -24.99 -4.07 28.40
C ALA A 643 -24.92 -2.58 28.08
N VAL A 644 -24.03 -1.88 28.77
CA VAL A 644 -23.83 -0.44 28.60
C VAL A 644 -23.01 -0.19 27.37
N LEU A 645 -23.56 0.54 26.40
CA LEU A 645 -22.93 0.93 25.15
C LEU A 645 -22.32 2.33 25.21
N VAL A 646 -23.00 3.27 25.86
CA VAL A 646 -22.52 4.63 26.07
C VAL A 646 -22.64 4.98 27.55
N LYS A 647 -21.58 5.58 28.11
CA LYS A 647 -21.55 6.01 29.49
C LYS A 647 -21.28 7.51 29.55
N GLY A 648 -22.05 8.22 30.34
CA GLY A 648 -21.78 9.61 30.70
C GLY A 648 -22.24 10.65 29.67
N ALA A 649 -23.23 10.36 28.83
CA ALA A 649 -23.79 11.31 27.87
C ALA A 649 -24.57 12.45 28.55
N ALA A 650 -24.66 13.63 27.95
CA ALA A 650 -25.55 14.71 28.38
C ALA A 650 -27.01 14.34 28.06
N ALA A 651 -27.96 15.01 28.74
CA ALA A 651 -29.39 14.72 28.62
C ALA A 651 -29.97 14.89 27.21
N ASP A 652 -29.38 15.76 26.41
CA ASP A 652 -29.79 16.07 25.05
C ASP A 652 -28.94 15.35 23.96
N THR A 653 -27.94 14.56 24.37
CA THR A 653 -27.22 13.65 23.50
C THR A 653 -27.94 12.31 23.42
N LYS A 654 -28.50 11.99 22.27
CA LYS A 654 -29.32 10.79 22.05
C LYS A 654 -28.63 9.76 21.20
N PHE A 655 -29.00 8.48 21.43
CA PHE A 655 -28.51 7.35 20.66
C PHE A 655 -29.69 6.48 20.22
N ALA A 656 -29.62 5.98 18.99
CA ALA A 656 -30.58 5.03 18.43
C ALA A 656 -29.85 3.90 17.70
N VAL A 657 -30.49 2.76 17.58
CA VAL A 657 -29.94 1.66 16.78
C VAL A 657 -30.19 1.95 15.30
N SER A 658 -29.16 1.78 14.47
CA SER A 658 -29.27 2.05 13.03
C SER A 658 -30.07 1.00 12.27
N ASP A 659 -29.94 -0.27 12.66
CA ASP A 659 -30.54 -1.45 12.04
C ASP A 659 -30.71 -2.59 13.03
N SER A 660 -31.51 -3.61 12.66
CA SER A 660 -31.48 -4.89 13.35
C SER A 660 -30.07 -5.49 13.36
N VAL A 661 -29.73 -6.17 14.45
CA VAL A 661 -28.39 -6.76 14.63
C VAL A 661 -28.37 -8.15 14.04
N TYR A 662 -27.52 -8.37 13.07
CA TYR A 662 -27.28 -9.68 12.51
C TYR A 662 -26.27 -10.48 13.34
N ALA A 663 -26.65 -11.67 13.75
CA ALA A 663 -25.81 -12.57 14.54
C ALA A 663 -25.05 -13.58 13.69
N ASN A 664 -24.37 -13.14 12.64
CA ASN A 664 -23.51 -13.95 11.78
C ASN A 664 -24.00 -15.38 11.50
N GLY A 665 -25.22 -15.52 11.00
CA GLY A 665 -25.69 -16.81 10.51
C GLY A 665 -27.13 -17.13 10.77
N LEU A 666 -27.64 -17.09 12.00
CA LEU A 666 -28.93 -17.70 12.32
C LEU A 666 -30.02 -16.72 12.71
N TYR A 667 -29.64 -15.61 13.37
CA TYR A 667 -30.61 -14.71 13.96
C TYR A 667 -30.38 -13.24 13.59
N GLU A 668 -31.44 -12.51 13.54
CA GLU A 668 -31.51 -11.06 13.54
C GLU A 668 -32.21 -10.61 14.83
N PHE A 669 -31.64 -9.60 15.48
CA PHE A 669 -32.17 -9.05 16.71
C PHE A 669 -32.69 -7.65 16.47
N ASP A 670 -33.99 -7.45 16.61
CA ASP A 670 -34.57 -6.11 16.72
C ASP A 670 -34.41 -5.66 18.16
N LEU A 671 -33.78 -4.51 18.37
CA LEU A 671 -33.55 -4.01 19.71
C LEU A 671 -33.81 -2.51 19.82
N THR A 672 -34.12 -2.08 21.04
CA THR A 672 -34.17 -0.66 21.38
C THR A 672 -33.14 -0.34 22.44
N LEU A 673 -32.63 0.89 22.42
CA LEU A 673 -31.80 1.41 23.50
C LEU A 673 -32.70 2.08 24.57
N ALA A 674 -32.25 1.99 25.81
CA ALA A 674 -32.79 2.73 26.91
C ALA A 674 -31.66 3.51 27.60
N ASP A 675 -32.01 4.62 28.23
CA ASP A 675 -31.10 5.45 29.00
C ASP A 675 -31.45 5.45 30.48
N LYS A 676 -30.45 5.66 31.33
CA LYS A 676 -30.60 5.81 32.75
C LYS A 676 -29.74 6.95 33.26
N GLU A 677 -30.32 7.83 34.01
CA GLU A 677 -29.59 8.91 34.67
C GLU A 677 -28.62 8.36 35.72
N ASN A 678 -27.41 8.89 35.69
CA ASN A 678 -26.34 8.59 36.63
C ASN A 678 -25.56 9.87 36.94
N ASN A 679 -25.78 10.50 38.08
CA ASN A 679 -25.13 11.74 38.53
C ASN A 679 -25.25 12.91 37.53
N GLY A 680 -26.42 13.14 36.96
CA GLY A 680 -26.67 14.23 36.02
C GLY A 680 -26.22 13.94 34.58
N LYS A 681 -25.73 12.74 34.33
CA LYS A 681 -25.39 12.20 33.02
C LYS A 681 -26.22 10.96 32.71
N TYR A 682 -26.20 10.49 31.48
CA TYR A 682 -27.02 9.39 31.03
C TYR A 682 -26.16 8.26 30.50
N ASP A 683 -26.41 7.05 31.00
CA ASP A 683 -25.80 5.82 30.48
C ASP A 683 -26.81 5.10 29.56
N TRP A 684 -26.41 4.77 28.35
CA TRP A 684 -27.24 4.10 27.34
C TRP A 684 -26.90 2.62 27.26
N PHE A 685 -27.94 1.78 27.27
CA PHE A 685 -27.81 0.33 27.29
C PHE A 685 -28.86 -0.37 26.40
N ILE A 686 -28.72 -1.67 26.17
CA ILE A 686 -29.69 -2.48 25.43
C ILE A 686 -30.95 -2.61 26.30
N GLY A 687 -32.03 -1.96 25.88
CA GLY A 687 -33.28 -1.89 26.60
C GLY A 687 -34.21 -3.06 26.38
N SER A 688 -34.56 -3.33 25.13
CA SER A 688 -35.36 -4.52 24.74
C SER A 688 -34.75 -5.25 23.57
N LEU A 689 -35.06 -6.55 23.44
CA LEU A 689 -34.54 -7.40 22.37
C LEU A 689 -35.63 -8.35 21.91
N GLN A 690 -35.88 -8.40 20.60
CA GLN A 690 -36.69 -9.40 19.93
C GLN A 690 -35.78 -10.19 18.99
N LYS A 691 -35.81 -11.52 19.15
CA LYS A 691 -35.00 -12.45 18.36
C LYS A 691 -35.82 -12.99 17.21
N ASN A 692 -35.38 -12.82 15.99
CA ASN A 692 -35.99 -13.36 14.77
C ASN A 692 -34.97 -14.23 14.03
N THR A 693 -35.44 -15.28 13.34
CA THR A 693 -34.57 -16.01 12.42
C THR A 693 -34.37 -15.23 11.13
N VAL A 694 -33.17 -15.31 10.58
CA VAL A 694 -32.88 -14.70 9.27
C VAL A 694 -33.44 -15.52 8.12
N ASP A 695 -33.65 -14.92 6.97
CA ASP A 695 -34.22 -15.57 5.78
C ASP A 695 -33.48 -16.84 5.35
N SER A 696 -32.16 -16.88 5.54
CA SER A 696 -31.34 -18.08 5.22
C SER A 696 -31.76 -19.29 6.06
N VAL A 697 -32.07 -19.09 7.33
CA VAL A 697 -32.55 -20.18 8.20
C VAL A 697 -33.88 -20.74 7.68
N ASN A 698 -34.84 -19.87 7.35
CA ASN A 698 -36.14 -20.28 6.88
C ASN A 698 -36.03 -21.02 5.53
N THR A 699 -35.23 -20.53 4.63
CA THR A 699 -34.97 -21.15 3.32
C THR A 699 -34.29 -22.52 3.48
N MET A 700 -33.26 -22.61 4.35
CA MET A 700 -32.59 -23.89 4.62
C MET A 700 -33.52 -24.91 5.26
N VAL A 701 -34.39 -24.49 6.18
CA VAL A 701 -35.39 -25.36 6.75
C VAL A 701 -36.33 -25.91 5.68
N SER A 702 -36.75 -25.08 4.72
CA SER A 702 -37.67 -25.48 3.62
C SER A 702 -37.00 -26.38 2.60
N ALA A 703 -35.66 -26.38 2.47
CA ALA A 703 -34.95 -27.26 1.54
C ALA A 703 -35.15 -28.73 1.83
N ASN A 704 -35.31 -29.14 3.10
CA ASN A 704 -35.58 -30.50 3.47
C ASN A 704 -36.98 -30.97 3.01
N GLN A 705 -37.98 -30.08 3.09
CA GLN A 705 -39.31 -30.32 2.59
C GLN A 705 -39.33 -30.52 1.07
N VAL A 706 -38.50 -29.79 0.35
CA VAL A 706 -38.34 -29.96 -1.10
C VAL A 706 -37.80 -31.35 -1.44
N ALA A 707 -36.73 -31.79 -0.75
CA ALA A 707 -36.16 -33.11 -0.98
C ALA A 707 -37.20 -34.22 -0.75
N TYR A 708 -37.98 -34.11 0.34
CA TYR A 708 -39.06 -35.00 0.67
C TYR A 708 -40.13 -35.01 -0.42
N THR A 709 -40.71 -33.87 -0.77
CA THR A 709 -41.83 -33.79 -1.71
C THR A 709 -41.43 -34.19 -3.11
N ALA A 710 -40.23 -33.86 -3.58
CA ALA A 710 -39.73 -34.26 -4.88
C ALA A 710 -39.54 -35.81 -4.99
N TRP A 711 -39.05 -36.44 -3.91
CA TRP A 711 -38.91 -37.88 -3.86
C TRP A 711 -40.24 -38.60 -3.86
N ILE A 712 -41.19 -38.13 -3.05
CA ILE A 712 -42.52 -38.73 -2.90
C ILE A 712 -43.33 -38.60 -4.19
N ASP A 713 -43.30 -37.44 -4.85
CA ASP A 713 -44.01 -37.22 -6.10
C ASP A 713 -43.55 -38.16 -7.24
N GLY A 714 -42.27 -38.60 -7.18
CA GLY A 714 -41.72 -39.60 -8.09
C GLY A 714 -42.29 -41.02 -7.92
N ASN A 715 -43.07 -41.32 -6.90
CA ASN A 715 -43.61 -42.63 -6.58
C ASN A 715 -45.00 -42.87 -7.20
N GLY A 716 -45.28 -42.41 -8.40
CA GLY A 716 -46.57 -42.50 -9.06
C GLY A 716 -47.27 -43.89 -9.04
N THR A 717 -48.55 -43.96 -9.42
CA THR A 717 -49.33 -45.20 -9.47
C THR A 717 -48.89 -46.11 -10.62
N LEU A 718 -49.26 -47.36 -10.56
CA LEU A 718 -49.04 -48.35 -11.66
C LEU A 718 -49.50 -47.80 -13.01
N ARG A 719 -50.71 -47.23 -13.11
CA ARG A 719 -51.26 -46.66 -14.33
C ARG A 719 -50.46 -45.52 -14.88
N GLN A 720 -49.93 -44.65 -14.03
CA GLN A 720 -49.04 -43.57 -14.41
C GLN A 720 -47.68 -44.06 -14.92
N ARG A 721 -47.22 -45.23 -14.47
CA ARG A 721 -45.92 -45.79 -14.84
C ARG A 721 -45.99 -46.65 -16.10
N LEU A 722 -46.99 -47.56 -16.19
CA LEU A 722 -47.07 -48.57 -17.23
C LEU A 722 -48.25 -48.40 -18.17
N GLY A 723 -49.09 -47.38 -18.01
CA GLY A 723 -50.35 -47.30 -18.76
C GLY A 723 -51.37 -48.36 -18.37
N GLU A 724 -52.20 -48.83 -19.35
CA GLU A 724 -53.10 -49.92 -19.16
C GLU A 724 -52.40 -51.25 -19.57
N LEU A 725 -52.15 -52.08 -18.54
CA LEU A 725 -51.58 -53.43 -18.82
C LEU A 725 -52.58 -54.31 -19.45
N GLN A 726 -52.55 -54.45 -20.77
CA GLN A 726 -53.38 -55.45 -21.47
C GLN A 726 -52.79 -56.87 -21.35
N SER A 727 -53.64 -57.85 -21.11
CA SER A 727 -53.25 -59.25 -21.02
C SER A 727 -52.72 -59.74 -22.37
N GLY A 728 -51.44 -60.15 -22.43
CA GLY A 728 -50.86 -60.85 -23.55
C GLY A 728 -49.59 -60.36 -24.18
N ALA A 729 -48.96 -59.28 -23.66
CA ALA A 729 -47.65 -58.87 -24.15
C ALA A 729 -46.56 -59.45 -23.24
N ASP A 730 -45.61 -60.17 -23.81
CA ASP A 730 -44.59 -60.91 -23.04
C ASP A 730 -43.49 -60.03 -22.43
N ASN A 731 -42.92 -59.13 -23.18
CA ASN A 731 -41.86 -58.24 -22.73
C ASN A 731 -42.10 -56.82 -23.27
N GLY A 732 -41.50 -55.76 -22.62
CA GLY A 732 -41.65 -54.41 -23.14
C GLY A 732 -40.59 -53.44 -22.66
N VAL A 733 -40.39 -52.46 -23.49
CA VAL A 733 -39.63 -51.21 -23.08
C VAL A 733 -40.65 -50.10 -22.97
N TRP A 734 -40.40 -49.21 -22.02
CA TRP A 734 -41.26 -48.06 -21.89
C TRP A 734 -40.45 -46.83 -21.54
N ALA A 735 -40.92 -45.69 -21.93
CA ALA A 735 -40.38 -44.40 -21.59
C ALA A 735 -41.51 -43.51 -21.09
N ARG A 736 -41.26 -42.77 -20.05
CA ARG A 736 -42.19 -41.83 -19.44
C ARG A 736 -41.50 -40.50 -19.18
N MET A 737 -42.23 -39.43 -19.46
CA MET A 737 -41.87 -38.09 -19.03
C MET A 737 -43.03 -37.55 -18.21
N PHE A 738 -42.74 -37.03 -17.04
CA PHE A 738 -43.68 -36.28 -16.23
C PHE A 738 -43.08 -35.06 -15.60
N GLY A 739 -43.90 -34.15 -15.21
CA GLY A 739 -43.45 -32.91 -14.58
C GLY A 739 -44.61 -32.07 -14.13
N GLY A 740 -44.30 -31.02 -13.40
CA GLY A 740 -45.35 -30.21 -12.84
C GLY A 740 -44.82 -29.03 -12.06
N LYS A 741 -45.69 -28.49 -11.24
CA LYS A 741 -45.37 -27.45 -10.25
C LYS A 741 -45.93 -27.88 -8.89
N LEU A 742 -45.00 -28.04 -7.93
CA LEU A 742 -45.34 -28.19 -6.51
C LEU A 742 -45.25 -26.78 -5.86
N GLY A 743 -46.07 -26.50 -4.88
CA GLY A 743 -46.06 -25.29 -4.10
C GLY A 743 -46.29 -25.59 -2.62
N GLY A 744 -45.39 -25.13 -1.75
CA GLY A 744 -45.54 -25.05 -0.33
C GLY A 744 -45.54 -23.57 0.12
N ASP A 745 -45.61 -23.29 1.41
CA ASP A 745 -45.71 -21.95 1.95
C ASP A 745 -44.46 -21.10 1.61
N GLU A 746 -43.27 -21.72 1.66
CA GLU A 746 -41.99 -21.02 1.49
C GLU A 746 -41.30 -21.32 0.17
N PHE A 747 -41.85 -22.20 -0.66
CA PHE A 747 -41.21 -22.57 -1.92
C PHE A 747 -42.19 -22.95 -3.04
N THR A 748 -41.67 -22.86 -4.28
CA THR A 748 -42.24 -23.49 -5.43
C THR A 748 -41.18 -24.27 -6.18
N ASN A 749 -41.54 -25.53 -6.60
CA ASN A 749 -40.67 -26.39 -7.40
C ASN A 749 -41.32 -26.65 -8.76
N LYS A 750 -40.66 -26.28 -9.86
CA LYS A 750 -41.01 -26.67 -11.23
C LYS A 750 -40.07 -27.78 -11.65
N TYR A 751 -40.56 -28.93 -11.89
CA TYR A 751 -39.77 -30.12 -12.16
C TYR A 751 -40.17 -30.82 -13.44
N LYS A 752 -39.23 -31.60 -14.01
CA LYS A 752 -39.40 -32.51 -15.13
C LYS A 752 -38.58 -33.76 -14.85
N THR A 753 -39.22 -34.89 -15.05
CA THR A 753 -38.66 -36.20 -14.78
C THR A 753 -38.77 -37.08 -16.00
N TYR A 754 -37.74 -37.83 -16.29
CA TYR A 754 -37.63 -38.79 -17.36
C TYR A 754 -37.40 -40.15 -16.74
N GLN A 755 -38.19 -41.15 -17.20
CA GLN A 755 -38.04 -42.54 -16.81
C GLN A 755 -37.91 -43.40 -18.04
N LEU A 756 -37.05 -44.40 -17.97
CA LEU A 756 -36.89 -45.46 -18.98
C LEU A 756 -36.89 -46.79 -18.27
N GLY A 757 -37.72 -47.74 -18.74
CA GLY A 757 -37.82 -49.05 -18.11
C GLY A 757 -37.93 -50.17 -19.11
N TYR A 758 -37.60 -51.33 -18.61
CA TYR A 758 -37.79 -52.64 -19.30
C TYR A 758 -38.43 -53.63 -18.35
N ASP A 759 -39.37 -54.36 -18.83
CA ASP A 759 -39.99 -55.46 -18.09
C ASP A 759 -40.20 -56.75 -18.98
N ALA A 760 -40.23 -57.84 -18.29
CA ALA A 760 -40.42 -59.18 -18.91
C ALA A 760 -41.37 -60.02 -18.06
N GLN A 761 -42.06 -60.88 -18.74
CA GLN A 761 -42.96 -61.88 -18.09
C GLN A 761 -42.14 -63.01 -17.46
N ALA A 762 -42.38 -63.26 -16.18
CA ALA A 762 -41.74 -64.29 -15.36
C ALA A 762 -42.85 -65.13 -14.63
N GLY A 763 -43.41 -66.13 -15.30
CA GLY A 763 -44.59 -66.82 -14.79
C GLY A 763 -45.82 -65.92 -14.78
N ASP A 764 -46.51 -65.82 -13.64
CA ASP A 764 -47.68 -64.95 -13.46
C ASP A 764 -47.26 -63.47 -13.12
N TRP A 765 -45.99 -63.26 -12.93
CA TRP A 765 -45.41 -61.92 -12.61
C TRP A 765 -44.83 -61.28 -13.86
N ARG A 766 -45.01 -59.96 -13.96
CA ARG A 766 -44.26 -59.11 -14.83
C ARG A 766 -43.18 -58.38 -13.95
N VAL A 767 -41.91 -58.63 -14.20
CA VAL A 767 -40.82 -58.05 -13.45
C VAL A 767 -40.04 -57.04 -14.33
N GLY A 768 -39.64 -55.96 -13.75
CA GLY A 768 -38.94 -54.92 -14.51
C GLY A 768 -37.98 -54.07 -13.69
N VAL A 769 -37.18 -53.31 -14.42
CA VAL A 769 -36.26 -52.32 -13.91
C VAL A 769 -36.52 -51.01 -14.63
N ALA A 770 -36.40 -49.91 -13.92
CA ALA A 770 -36.47 -48.57 -14.49
C ALA A 770 -35.39 -47.66 -13.91
N TYR A 771 -34.91 -46.74 -14.75
CA TYR A 771 -34.06 -45.64 -14.38
C TYR A 771 -34.87 -44.36 -14.45
N GLU A 772 -34.60 -43.43 -13.48
CA GLU A 772 -35.26 -42.16 -13.38
C GLU A 772 -34.21 -41.06 -13.25
N TYR A 773 -34.44 -39.96 -13.96
CA TYR A 773 -33.73 -38.71 -13.80
C TYR A 773 -34.74 -37.57 -13.68
N SER A 774 -34.66 -36.82 -12.60
CA SER A 774 -35.49 -35.64 -12.37
C SER A 774 -34.62 -34.38 -12.23
N ASP A 775 -35.11 -33.25 -12.71
CA ASP A 775 -34.51 -31.94 -12.70
C ASP A 775 -35.59 -30.92 -12.33
N GLY A 776 -35.37 -30.21 -11.23
CA GLY A 776 -36.31 -29.26 -10.64
C GLY A 776 -35.66 -27.91 -10.39
N SER A 777 -36.39 -26.85 -10.72
CA SER A 777 -35.99 -25.44 -10.44
C SER A 777 -36.85 -24.89 -9.32
N LEU A 778 -36.19 -24.36 -8.30
CA LEU A 778 -36.77 -23.92 -7.06
C LEU A 778 -36.79 -22.40 -6.97
N ASN A 779 -37.88 -21.86 -6.42
CA ASN A 779 -37.95 -20.51 -5.95
C ASN A 779 -38.47 -20.57 -4.51
N TYR A 780 -37.65 -20.09 -3.59
CA TYR A 780 -38.00 -19.85 -2.20
C TYR A 780 -38.50 -18.42 -1.98
N THR A 781 -39.09 -18.14 -0.87
CA THR A 781 -39.52 -16.76 -0.54
C THR A 781 -38.33 -15.77 -0.58
N SER A 782 -37.13 -16.20 -0.13
CA SER A 782 -35.93 -15.38 -0.07
C SER A 782 -34.74 -15.96 -0.85
N GLY A 783 -34.99 -16.78 -1.89
CA GLY A 783 -33.92 -17.45 -2.61
C GLY A 783 -34.34 -18.24 -3.82
N SER A 784 -33.42 -19.03 -4.36
CA SER A 784 -33.62 -20.01 -5.41
C SER A 784 -32.79 -21.25 -5.17
N GLY A 785 -32.96 -22.26 -6.03
CA GLY A 785 -32.14 -23.45 -6.00
C GLY A 785 -32.54 -24.42 -7.12
N GLU A 786 -31.87 -25.55 -7.18
CA GLU A 786 -32.17 -26.67 -8.07
C GLU A 786 -32.28 -27.96 -7.23
N ASN A 787 -33.04 -28.92 -7.70
CA ASN A 787 -32.98 -30.27 -7.19
C ASN A 787 -32.89 -31.27 -8.34
N LYS A 788 -32.04 -32.28 -8.20
CA LYS A 788 -31.84 -33.34 -9.18
C LYS A 788 -31.95 -34.70 -8.48
N ILE A 789 -32.66 -35.63 -9.08
CA ILE A 789 -32.81 -36.98 -8.56
C ILE A 789 -32.38 -37.96 -9.64
N GLY A 790 -31.48 -38.87 -9.26
CA GLY A 790 -31.15 -40.03 -10.05
C GLY A 790 -31.58 -41.31 -9.29
N ALA A 791 -32.43 -42.13 -9.83
CA ALA A 791 -32.92 -43.33 -9.14
C ALA A 791 -33.06 -44.55 -10.06
N VAL A 792 -32.98 -45.72 -9.43
CA VAL A 792 -33.28 -47.03 -10.05
C VAL A 792 -34.42 -47.65 -9.28
N SER A 793 -35.39 -48.21 -10.02
CA SER A 793 -36.51 -48.97 -9.50
C SER A 793 -36.50 -50.39 -10.00
N LEU A 794 -36.81 -51.33 -9.12
CA LEU A 794 -37.17 -52.70 -9.43
C LEU A 794 -38.64 -52.83 -9.13
N TYR A 795 -39.39 -53.48 -10.02
CA TYR A 795 -40.83 -53.69 -9.80
C TYR A 795 -41.32 -55.07 -10.26
N GLY A 796 -42.39 -55.49 -9.62
CA GLY A 796 -43.10 -56.72 -9.98
C GLY A 796 -44.61 -56.52 -9.97
N THR A 797 -45.28 -56.83 -11.06
CA THR A 797 -46.69 -56.66 -11.22
C THR A 797 -47.34 -58.08 -11.45
N LEU A 798 -48.26 -58.45 -10.57
CA LEU A 798 -49.03 -59.72 -10.66
C LEU A 798 -50.47 -59.42 -11.13
N GLN A 799 -50.85 -59.96 -12.24
CA GLN A 799 -52.19 -59.81 -12.79
C GLN A 799 -53.04 -60.99 -12.46
N GLY A 800 -54.09 -60.78 -11.69
CA GLY A 800 -55.11 -61.82 -11.34
C GLY A 800 -56.09 -62.11 -12.49
N LYS A 801 -56.62 -63.27 -12.53
CA LYS A 801 -57.60 -63.67 -13.52
C LYS A 801 -58.98 -62.96 -13.36
N ASP A 802 -59.18 -62.24 -12.27
CA ASP A 802 -60.44 -61.54 -11.90
C ASP A 802 -60.24 -59.98 -12.16
N ASN A 803 -59.33 -59.59 -13.03
CA ASN A 803 -58.94 -58.19 -13.34
C ASN A 803 -58.40 -57.47 -12.14
N SER A 804 -57.83 -58.14 -11.18
CA SER A 804 -57.09 -57.55 -10.08
C SER A 804 -55.64 -57.48 -10.45
N ILE A 805 -54.94 -56.45 -9.98
CA ILE A 805 -53.50 -56.26 -10.16
C ILE A 805 -52.89 -55.92 -8.79
N LEU A 806 -51.80 -56.63 -8.49
CA LEU A 806 -50.94 -56.33 -7.38
C LEU A 806 -49.58 -55.85 -7.96
N ASP A 807 -49.13 -54.64 -7.57
CA ASP A 807 -47.85 -54.07 -7.99
C ASP A 807 -46.99 -53.79 -6.80
N ILE A 808 -45.74 -54.17 -6.88
CA ILE A 808 -44.69 -53.89 -5.86
C ILE A 808 -43.55 -53.20 -6.51
N VAL A 809 -43.12 -52.05 -5.96
CA VAL A 809 -42.04 -51.27 -6.47
C VAL A 809 -41.04 -50.99 -5.36
N VAL A 810 -39.76 -51.21 -5.61
CA VAL A 810 -38.64 -50.77 -4.76
C VAL A 810 -37.83 -49.77 -5.55
N LYS A 811 -37.66 -48.55 -5.03
CA LYS A 811 -36.91 -47.47 -5.67
C LYS A 811 -35.78 -47.04 -4.73
N ARG A 812 -34.56 -46.87 -5.24
CA ARG A 812 -33.42 -46.28 -4.53
C ARG A 812 -32.75 -45.30 -5.45
N GLY A 813 -32.36 -44.16 -4.88
CA GLY A 813 -31.70 -43.10 -5.62
C GLY A 813 -30.99 -42.10 -4.73
N ARG A 814 -30.42 -41.11 -5.38
CA ARG A 814 -29.76 -39.99 -4.74
C ARG A 814 -30.40 -38.68 -5.16
N ILE A 815 -30.60 -37.82 -4.21
CA ILE A 815 -31.08 -36.44 -4.34
C ILE A 815 -29.90 -35.50 -4.20
N TYR A 816 -29.73 -34.58 -5.14
CA TYR A 816 -28.82 -33.46 -5.08
C TYR A 816 -29.66 -32.19 -5.02
N GLY A 817 -29.27 -31.23 -4.21
CA GLY A 817 -29.91 -29.93 -4.14
C GLY A 817 -28.93 -28.85 -3.80
N ASP A 818 -29.24 -27.64 -4.24
CA ASP A 818 -28.58 -26.42 -3.87
C ASP A 818 -29.61 -25.41 -3.35
N VAL A 819 -29.13 -24.49 -2.55
CA VAL A 819 -29.89 -23.40 -1.96
C VAL A 819 -29.10 -22.10 -2.07
N ASP A 820 -29.63 -21.12 -2.78
CA ASP A 820 -29.11 -19.77 -2.90
C ASP A 820 -30.07 -18.80 -2.21
N VAL A 821 -29.64 -18.16 -1.13
CA VAL A 821 -30.40 -17.13 -0.42
C VAL A 821 -29.96 -15.75 -0.86
N TYR A 822 -30.90 -14.87 -1.18
CA TYR A 822 -30.67 -13.51 -1.66
C TYR A 822 -30.87 -12.46 -0.56
N GLY A 823 -30.37 -11.24 -0.81
CA GLY A 823 -30.63 -10.07 0.00
C GLY A 823 -29.56 -9.81 1.05
N LYS A 824 -29.95 -9.16 2.13
CA LYS A 824 -29.09 -8.71 3.23
C LYS A 824 -28.29 -9.85 3.88
N TYR A 825 -28.90 -11.02 3.97
CA TYR A 825 -28.35 -12.23 4.61
C TYR A 825 -28.13 -13.36 3.61
N SER A 826 -27.65 -13.03 2.42
CA SER A 826 -27.35 -13.99 1.37
C SER A 826 -26.43 -15.09 1.87
N ASP A 827 -26.74 -16.35 1.50
CA ASP A 827 -25.94 -17.52 1.80
C ASP A 827 -26.16 -18.60 0.73
N GLN A 828 -25.32 -19.61 0.67
CA GLN A 828 -25.37 -20.69 -0.30
C GLN A 828 -25.04 -22.02 0.36
N GLY A 829 -25.65 -23.09 -0.13
CA GLY A 829 -25.34 -24.42 0.34
C GLY A 829 -25.73 -25.51 -0.67
N ASP A 830 -24.91 -26.54 -0.74
CA ASP A 830 -25.13 -27.72 -1.58
C ASP A 830 -25.27 -28.95 -0.71
N TYR A 831 -26.20 -29.82 -1.03
CA TYR A 831 -26.37 -31.05 -0.31
C TYR A 831 -26.65 -32.25 -1.22
N SER A 832 -26.42 -33.45 -0.69
CA SER A 832 -26.86 -34.68 -1.32
C SER A 832 -27.25 -35.71 -0.27
N THR A 833 -28.31 -36.49 -0.57
CA THR A 833 -28.75 -37.54 0.30
C THR A 833 -29.25 -38.74 -0.49
N ASP A 834 -29.21 -39.94 0.10
CA ASP A 834 -29.77 -41.15 -0.47
C ASP A 834 -31.23 -41.31 -0.03
N ALA A 835 -32.04 -41.82 -0.94
CA ALA A 835 -33.44 -42.08 -0.66
C ALA A 835 -33.83 -43.44 -1.17
N THR A 836 -34.74 -44.08 -0.43
CA THR A 836 -35.30 -45.42 -0.74
C THR A 836 -36.80 -45.39 -0.54
N SER A 837 -37.59 -46.07 -1.41
CA SER A 837 -38.98 -46.26 -1.19
C SER A 837 -39.42 -47.66 -1.60
N ILE A 838 -40.45 -48.17 -0.93
CA ILE A 838 -41.12 -49.44 -1.24
C ILE A 838 -42.61 -49.16 -1.30
N GLY A 839 -43.23 -49.36 -2.45
CA GLY A 839 -44.66 -49.20 -2.68
C GLY A 839 -45.34 -50.51 -2.99
N VAL A 840 -46.53 -50.69 -2.47
CA VAL A 840 -47.41 -51.78 -2.81
C VAL A 840 -48.77 -51.21 -3.24
N GLU A 841 -49.22 -51.50 -4.40
CA GLU A 841 -50.51 -51.05 -4.96
C GLU A 841 -51.36 -52.25 -5.30
N TYR A 842 -52.63 -52.24 -4.89
CA TYR A 842 -53.64 -53.17 -5.32
C TYR A 842 -54.73 -52.38 -6.03
N THR A 843 -55.14 -52.90 -7.19
CA THR A 843 -56.18 -52.30 -8.01
C THR A 843 -57.08 -53.46 -8.57
N LYS A 844 -58.34 -53.18 -8.72
CA LYS A 844 -59.26 -54.12 -9.31
C LYS A 844 -60.25 -53.44 -10.26
N ARG A 845 -60.31 -53.89 -11.49
CA ARG A 845 -61.21 -53.33 -12.50
C ARG A 845 -62.55 -54.07 -12.48
N PHE A 846 -63.58 -53.26 -12.45
CA PHE A 846 -64.96 -53.72 -12.62
C PHE A 846 -65.51 -53.12 -13.90
N ASP A 847 -65.80 -53.97 -14.88
CA ASP A 847 -66.40 -53.59 -16.16
C ASP A 847 -67.90 -53.46 -16.03
N GLY A 848 -68.45 -52.31 -16.42
CA GLY A 848 -69.88 -52.00 -16.48
C GLY A 848 -70.45 -52.10 -17.91
N GLY A 849 -71.73 -51.78 -18.06
CA GLY A 849 -72.35 -51.71 -19.38
C GLY A 849 -71.76 -50.53 -20.27
N ASN A 850 -71.84 -50.66 -21.62
CA ASN A 850 -71.42 -49.64 -22.57
C ASN A 850 -69.91 -49.26 -22.50
N ASN A 851 -69.07 -50.28 -22.22
CA ASN A 851 -67.63 -50.12 -22.10
C ASN A 851 -67.11 -49.08 -21.00
N VAL A 852 -67.98 -48.84 -20.01
CA VAL A 852 -67.61 -48.05 -18.83
C VAL A 852 -66.99 -48.97 -17.79
N TYR A 853 -65.97 -48.56 -17.10
CA TYR A 853 -65.33 -49.33 -16.04
C TYR A 853 -65.06 -48.46 -14.79
N PHE A 854 -64.91 -49.10 -13.65
CA PHE A 854 -64.52 -48.53 -12.37
C PHE A 854 -63.39 -49.37 -11.83
N GLU A 855 -62.34 -48.65 -11.31
CA GLU A 855 -61.18 -49.33 -10.84
C GLU A 855 -60.75 -48.64 -9.48
N PRO A 856 -61.24 -49.22 -8.38
CA PRO A 856 -60.75 -48.84 -7.03
C PRO A 856 -59.29 -49.24 -6.88
N GLN A 857 -58.55 -48.39 -6.23
CA GLN A 857 -57.12 -48.51 -6.00
C GLN A 857 -56.81 -48.30 -4.50
N ALA A 858 -55.90 -49.12 -3.97
CA ALA A 858 -55.29 -48.91 -2.66
C ALA A 858 -53.75 -49.02 -2.78
N GLN A 859 -53.00 -48.03 -2.33
CA GLN A 859 -51.56 -48.06 -2.36
C GLN A 859 -51.00 -47.68 -0.97
N LEU A 860 -49.97 -48.39 -0.55
CA LEU A 860 -49.18 -48.03 0.61
C LEU A 860 -47.72 -47.90 0.18
N THR A 861 -47.12 -46.76 0.46
CA THR A 861 -45.73 -46.47 0.10
C THR A 861 -44.97 -46.09 1.35
N PHE A 862 -43.96 -46.88 1.71
CA PHE A 862 -42.93 -46.53 2.68
C PHE A 862 -41.79 -45.86 1.96
N GLY A 863 -41.33 -44.72 2.46
CA GLY A 863 -40.19 -43.99 1.98
C GLY A 863 -39.22 -43.65 3.11
N ARG A 864 -37.92 -43.65 2.81
CA ARG A 864 -36.90 -43.14 3.71
C ARG A 864 -35.94 -42.28 2.92
N ILE A 865 -35.65 -41.08 3.43
CA ILE A 865 -34.60 -40.20 2.99
C ILE A 865 -33.59 -40.17 4.14
N ASP A 866 -32.33 -40.51 3.83
CA ASP A 866 -31.30 -40.57 4.84
C ASP A 866 -30.93 -39.13 5.30
N GLY A 867 -30.59 -38.98 6.57
CA GLY A 867 -30.11 -37.71 7.11
C GLY A 867 -28.81 -37.26 6.44
N TYR A 868 -28.60 -35.96 6.39
CA TYR A 868 -27.46 -35.40 5.72
C TYR A 868 -27.03 -34.07 6.40
N ASP A 869 -25.77 -33.68 6.20
CA ASP A 869 -25.26 -32.40 6.68
C ASP A 869 -24.42 -31.71 5.59
N TYR A 870 -24.35 -30.38 5.68
CA TYR A 870 -23.48 -29.56 4.87
C TYR A 870 -23.07 -28.31 5.64
N VAL A 871 -22.06 -27.59 5.11
CA VAL A 871 -21.64 -26.28 5.63
C VAL A 871 -21.92 -25.25 4.55
N SER A 872 -22.68 -24.21 4.90
CA SER A 872 -22.99 -23.12 3.98
C SER A 872 -21.77 -22.25 3.69
N ALA A 873 -21.84 -21.40 2.67
CA ALA A 873 -20.78 -20.47 2.30
C ALA A 873 -20.40 -19.50 3.44
N LYS A 874 -21.33 -19.19 4.34
CA LYS A 874 -21.08 -18.39 5.55
C LYS A 874 -20.68 -19.19 6.78
N GLY A 875 -20.42 -20.48 6.63
CA GLY A 875 -19.93 -21.33 7.70
C GLY A 875 -21.01 -21.85 8.66
N ILE A 876 -22.28 -21.79 8.28
CA ILE A 876 -23.36 -22.43 9.05
C ILE A 876 -23.33 -23.92 8.75
N ARG A 877 -23.15 -24.75 9.78
CA ARG A 877 -23.36 -26.19 9.64
C ARG A 877 -24.85 -26.50 9.78
N VAL A 878 -25.43 -27.12 8.76
CA VAL A 878 -26.82 -27.53 8.70
C VAL A 878 -26.86 -29.04 8.71
N ALA A 879 -27.60 -29.63 9.62
CA ALA A 879 -27.80 -31.08 9.72
C ALA A 879 -29.29 -31.42 9.75
N TYR A 880 -29.69 -32.37 8.93
CA TYR A 880 -31.06 -32.87 8.86
C TYR A 880 -31.09 -34.33 9.29
N ASP A 881 -32.07 -34.65 10.08
CA ASP A 881 -32.35 -36.05 10.44
C ASP A 881 -33.03 -36.81 9.30
N ASP A 882 -33.03 -38.13 9.39
CA ASP A 882 -33.75 -39.02 8.49
C ASP A 882 -35.24 -38.65 8.41
N ILE A 883 -35.85 -38.75 7.20
CA ILE A 883 -37.28 -38.63 7.01
C ILE A 883 -37.78 -40.03 6.73
N ASN A 884 -38.68 -40.54 7.56
CA ASN A 884 -39.43 -41.78 7.32
C ASN A 884 -40.87 -41.43 6.97
N SER A 885 -41.29 -41.84 5.81
CA SER A 885 -42.60 -41.56 5.23
C SER A 885 -43.43 -42.86 5.11
N LEU A 886 -44.72 -42.79 5.41
CA LEU A 886 -45.67 -43.86 5.17
C LEU A 886 -46.95 -43.26 4.59
N ILE A 887 -47.07 -43.28 3.26
CA ILE A 887 -48.24 -42.73 2.57
C ILE A 887 -49.20 -43.82 2.20
N GLY A 888 -50.45 -43.67 2.66
CA GLY A 888 -51.58 -44.41 2.18
C GLY A 888 -52.35 -43.66 1.11
N ARG A 889 -52.72 -44.32 0.02
CA ARG A 889 -53.55 -43.79 -1.06
C ARG A 889 -54.78 -44.65 -1.20
N LEU A 890 -55.96 -44.06 -1.17
CA LEU A 890 -57.22 -44.70 -1.61
C LEU A 890 -57.78 -43.94 -2.81
N GLY A 891 -57.86 -44.59 -3.94
CA GLY A 891 -58.26 -44.02 -5.22
C GLY A 891 -59.35 -44.72 -5.93
N ILE A 892 -59.95 -44.02 -6.87
CA ILE A 892 -60.88 -44.58 -7.83
C ILE A 892 -60.58 -43.99 -9.21
N VAL A 893 -60.56 -44.86 -10.20
CA VAL A 893 -60.57 -44.51 -11.60
C VAL A 893 -61.88 -44.87 -12.22
N ALA A 894 -62.52 -43.97 -12.94
CA ALA A 894 -63.75 -44.24 -13.72
C ALA A 894 -63.47 -43.89 -15.16
N GLY A 895 -63.60 -44.82 -16.06
CA GLY A 895 -63.24 -44.63 -17.45
C GLY A 895 -64.17 -45.26 -18.44
N LYS A 896 -63.93 -44.92 -19.70
CA LYS A 896 -64.65 -45.51 -20.86
C LYS A 896 -63.68 -46.09 -21.87
N ALA A 897 -63.72 -47.33 -22.13
CA ALA A 897 -62.91 -48.01 -23.10
C ALA A 897 -63.45 -47.82 -24.51
N PHE A 898 -62.57 -47.71 -25.48
CA PHE A 898 -62.83 -47.64 -26.93
C PHE A 898 -62.05 -48.75 -27.63
N SER A 899 -62.25 -48.90 -28.93
CA SER A 899 -61.60 -49.94 -29.72
C SER A 899 -60.04 -49.83 -29.75
N ARG A 900 -59.45 -48.66 -29.42
CA ARG A 900 -58.02 -48.43 -29.46
C ARG A 900 -57.48 -47.62 -28.26
N GLY A 901 -58.13 -47.73 -27.11
CA GLY A 901 -57.71 -47.06 -25.93
C GLY A 901 -58.82 -46.70 -24.97
N ASP A 902 -58.56 -45.90 -23.99
CA ASP A 902 -59.53 -45.40 -23.04
C ASP A 902 -59.36 -43.95 -22.68
N VAL A 903 -60.33 -43.33 -22.08
CA VAL A 903 -60.28 -42.10 -21.35
C VAL A 903 -60.83 -42.29 -19.93
N TYR A 904 -60.24 -41.64 -18.94
CA TYR A 904 -60.63 -41.79 -17.56
C TYR A 904 -60.54 -40.51 -16.79
N VAL A 905 -61.25 -40.46 -15.67
CA VAL A 905 -61.03 -39.51 -14.58
C VAL A 905 -60.58 -40.34 -13.38
N LYS A 906 -59.69 -39.70 -12.54
CA LYS A 906 -59.21 -40.30 -11.30
C LYS A 906 -59.39 -39.37 -10.15
N ALA A 907 -59.65 -39.92 -8.98
CA ALA A 907 -59.61 -39.19 -7.72
C ALA A 907 -59.00 -40.11 -6.67
N SER A 908 -58.12 -39.55 -5.85
CA SER A 908 -57.43 -40.28 -4.78
C SER A 908 -57.28 -39.38 -3.53
N LEU A 909 -57.59 -39.97 -2.38
CA LEU A 909 -57.31 -39.39 -1.09
C LEU A 909 -55.98 -40.00 -0.58
N LEU A 910 -55.09 -39.16 -0.21
CA LEU A 910 -53.77 -39.55 0.32
C LEU A 910 -53.62 -39.04 1.74
N HIS A 911 -52.91 -39.82 2.56
CA HIS A 911 -52.54 -39.44 3.91
C HIS A 911 -51.11 -39.88 4.23
N GLU A 912 -50.28 -38.98 4.72
CA GLU A 912 -48.97 -39.26 5.28
C GLU A 912 -49.14 -39.57 6.79
N PHE A 913 -48.81 -40.78 7.20
CA PHE A 913 -48.93 -41.26 8.59
C PHE A 913 -47.70 -41.01 9.44
N SER A 914 -46.57 -40.60 8.80
CA SER A 914 -45.25 -40.34 9.40
C SER A 914 -44.71 -39.01 8.84
N GLY A 915 -43.50 -38.91 8.48
CA GLY A 915 -42.94 -37.69 7.84
C GLY A 915 -42.27 -36.74 8.79
N ASN A 916 -41.93 -37.22 9.99
CA ASN A 916 -41.19 -36.36 10.95
C ASN A 916 -39.72 -36.21 10.56
N SER A 917 -39.21 -35.03 10.72
CA SER A 917 -37.79 -34.71 10.57
C SER A 917 -37.40 -33.55 11.52
N SER A 918 -36.12 -33.45 11.86
CA SER A 918 -35.56 -32.30 12.53
C SER A 918 -34.44 -31.69 11.74
N VAL A 919 -34.22 -30.41 11.91
CA VAL A 919 -33.06 -29.68 11.39
C VAL A 919 -32.35 -29.00 12.55
N ALA A 920 -31.05 -29.16 12.59
CA ALA A 920 -30.16 -28.47 13.52
C ALA A 920 -29.16 -27.64 12.74
N MET A 921 -28.97 -26.40 13.14
CA MET A 921 -28.00 -25.46 12.55
C MET A 921 -27.08 -24.94 13.63
N LEU A 922 -25.78 -24.83 13.29
CA LEU A 922 -24.76 -24.30 14.16
C LEU A 922 -23.93 -23.27 13.39
N ALA A 923 -23.96 -22.02 13.81
CA ALA A 923 -23.15 -20.96 13.24
C ALA A 923 -21.72 -20.97 13.80
N ALA A 924 -20.79 -20.34 13.08
CA ALA A 924 -19.37 -20.25 13.47
C ALA A 924 -19.15 -19.54 14.83
N ASN A 925 -20.05 -18.64 15.23
CA ASN A 925 -20.03 -17.97 16.51
C ASN A 925 -20.61 -18.82 17.69
N GLY A 926 -20.99 -20.08 17.44
CA GLY A 926 -21.54 -20.99 18.44
C GLY A 926 -23.05 -20.87 18.67
N GLU A 927 -23.75 -19.97 17.98
CA GLU A 927 -25.20 -19.92 18.03
C GLU A 927 -25.82 -21.14 17.33
N SER A 928 -26.91 -21.64 17.88
CA SER A 928 -27.62 -22.82 17.36
C SER A 928 -29.10 -22.52 17.13
N TYR A 929 -29.63 -23.19 16.13
CA TYR A 929 -31.07 -23.23 15.82
C TYR A 929 -31.49 -24.67 15.63
N SER A 930 -32.66 -25.03 16.08
CA SER A 930 -33.26 -26.32 15.78
C SER A 930 -34.77 -26.18 15.58
N ALA A 931 -35.31 -26.97 14.65
CA ALA A 931 -36.73 -27.02 14.39
C ALA A 931 -37.14 -28.46 14.05
N ASP A 932 -38.22 -28.89 14.64
CA ASP A 932 -38.88 -30.12 14.27
C ASP A 932 -39.93 -29.83 13.17
N LYS A 933 -39.99 -30.67 12.16
CA LYS A 933 -40.96 -30.59 11.09
C LYS A 933 -41.78 -31.88 11.02
N ASP A 934 -43.07 -31.71 10.95
CA ASP A 934 -44.03 -32.78 10.74
C ASP A 934 -44.67 -32.58 9.37
N TYR A 935 -44.47 -33.54 8.47
CA TYR A 935 -45.05 -33.54 7.13
C TYR A 935 -46.31 -34.43 7.05
N GLY A 936 -46.84 -34.86 8.22
CA GLY A 936 -48.10 -35.62 8.34
C GLY A 936 -49.26 -34.78 7.86
N ASP A 937 -49.93 -35.23 6.79
CA ASP A 937 -50.95 -34.44 6.13
C ASP A 937 -51.92 -35.28 5.31
N THR A 938 -53.06 -34.70 4.93
CA THR A 938 -54.09 -35.31 4.09
C THR A 938 -54.46 -34.43 2.90
N TRP A 939 -54.34 -34.97 1.72
CA TRP A 939 -54.70 -34.25 0.49
C TRP A 939 -55.49 -35.08 -0.50
N LEU A 940 -56.21 -34.39 -1.40
CA LEU A 940 -56.97 -34.97 -2.50
C LEU A 940 -56.24 -34.74 -3.81
N GLU A 941 -56.01 -35.77 -4.61
CA GLU A 941 -55.55 -35.66 -5.99
C GLU A 941 -56.69 -36.00 -6.96
N VAL A 942 -56.89 -35.15 -7.98
CA VAL A 942 -57.83 -35.40 -9.08
C VAL A 942 -57.13 -35.26 -10.42
N GLY A 943 -57.53 -36.07 -11.40
CA GLY A 943 -56.92 -36.04 -12.72
C GLY A 943 -57.80 -36.59 -13.81
N ILE A 944 -57.40 -36.33 -15.01
CA ILE A 944 -57.96 -36.86 -16.24
C ILE A 944 -56.86 -37.41 -17.13
N GLY A 945 -57.08 -38.55 -17.70
CA GLY A 945 -56.10 -39.19 -18.54
C GLY A 945 -56.74 -40.16 -19.55
N GLY A 946 -55.86 -40.85 -20.26
CA GLY A 946 -56.27 -41.86 -21.23
C GLY A 946 -55.03 -42.54 -21.84
N ASN A 947 -55.31 -43.57 -22.59
CA ASN A 947 -54.32 -44.23 -23.39
C ASN A 947 -54.85 -44.46 -24.84
N ILE A 948 -53.91 -44.67 -25.77
CA ILE A 948 -54.21 -45.03 -27.13
C ILE A 948 -53.21 -46.05 -27.66
N THR A 949 -53.71 -47.12 -28.27
CA THR A 949 -52.94 -48.15 -28.93
C THR A 949 -52.63 -47.65 -30.36
N LEU A 950 -51.38 -47.42 -30.69
CA LEU A 950 -50.92 -46.91 -31.99
C LEU A 950 -50.62 -48.01 -32.99
N GLY A 951 -50.71 -49.27 -32.62
CA GLY A 951 -50.47 -50.47 -33.44
C GLY A 951 -50.59 -51.72 -32.55
N LYS A 952 -50.16 -52.86 -33.06
CA LYS A 952 -50.30 -54.13 -32.29
C LYS A 952 -49.44 -54.13 -31.02
N ASN A 953 -48.41 -53.35 -30.96
CA ASN A 953 -47.36 -53.43 -29.92
C ASN A 953 -47.02 -52.07 -29.25
N CYS A 954 -47.68 -51.02 -29.66
CA CYS A 954 -47.35 -49.65 -29.22
C CYS A 954 -48.50 -49.01 -28.46
N GLU A 955 -48.28 -48.50 -27.30
CA GLU A 955 -49.21 -47.73 -26.48
C GLU A 955 -48.65 -46.38 -26.12
N LEU A 956 -49.48 -45.35 -26.25
CA LEU A 956 -49.23 -44.03 -25.74
C LEU A 956 -50.26 -43.71 -24.64
N TYR A 957 -49.83 -43.28 -23.51
CA TYR A 957 -50.69 -42.94 -22.37
C TYR A 957 -50.27 -41.65 -21.73
N GLY A 958 -51.20 -41.03 -20.98
CA GLY A 958 -50.89 -39.84 -20.26
C GLY A 958 -52.04 -39.32 -19.42
N ASP A 959 -51.77 -38.53 -18.46
CA ASP A 959 -52.73 -37.83 -17.59
C ASP A 959 -52.26 -36.46 -17.17
N VAL A 960 -53.21 -35.66 -16.75
CA VAL A 960 -52.97 -34.39 -16.05
C VAL A 960 -53.68 -34.48 -14.73
N GLU A 961 -53.02 -33.92 -13.67
CA GLU A 961 -53.55 -34.01 -12.31
C GLU A 961 -53.27 -32.73 -11.50
N ARG A 962 -54.02 -32.55 -10.47
CA ARG A 962 -53.89 -31.47 -9.47
C ARG A 962 -54.24 -32.01 -8.09
N SER A 963 -53.52 -31.47 -7.05
CA SER A 963 -53.91 -31.76 -5.66
C SER A 963 -54.62 -30.57 -4.99
N PHE A 964 -55.37 -30.89 -3.95
CA PHE A 964 -56.05 -29.91 -3.11
C PHE A 964 -55.95 -30.36 -1.65
N GLY A 965 -55.80 -29.36 -0.78
CA GLY A 965 -55.47 -29.59 0.63
C GLY A 965 -53.99 -29.90 0.78
N GLY A 966 -53.57 -29.99 2.03
CA GLY A 966 -52.18 -30.25 2.37
C GLY A 966 -51.26 -29.03 2.35
N ASP A 967 -50.17 -29.13 3.08
CA ASP A 967 -49.15 -28.07 3.19
C ASP A 967 -48.37 -27.89 1.89
N VAL A 968 -48.24 -28.95 1.08
CA VAL A 968 -47.66 -28.89 -0.26
C VAL A 968 -48.70 -29.34 -1.27
N THR A 969 -48.96 -28.50 -2.25
CA THR A 969 -49.94 -28.76 -3.32
C THR A 969 -49.23 -28.98 -4.66
N LYS A 970 -49.71 -30.01 -5.40
CA LYS A 970 -49.41 -30.15 -6.81
C LYS A 970 -50.33 -29.20 -7.58
N ASN A 971 -49.86 -28.02 -7.92
CA ASN A 971 -50.63 -27.01 -8.64
C ASN A 971 -51.12 -27.54 -9.99
N TRP A 972 -50.27 -28.27 -10.65
CA TRP A 972 -50.56 -29.09 -11.84
C TRP A 972 -49.45 -30.13 -12.01
N GLY A 973 -49.79 -31.27 -12.52
CA GLY A 973 -48.90 -32.32 -12.98
C GLY A 973 -49.34 -32.82 -14.33
N ALA A 974 -48.43 -33.17 -15.18
CA ALA A 974 -48.70 -33.80 -16.47
C ALA A 974 -47.75 -34.99 -16.65
N ASN A 975 -48.27 -36.06 -17.19
CA ASN A 975 -47.54 -37.29 -17.43
C ASN A 975 -47.84 -37.76 -18.88
N VAL A 976 -46.80 -38.15 -19.57
CA VAL A 976 -46.94 -38.85 -20.87
C VAL A 976 -45.95 -39.99 -20.93
N GLY A 977 -46.43 -41.15 -21.34
CA GLY A 977 -45.62 -42.35 -21.48
C GLY A 977 -45.90 -43.11 -22.78
N PHE A 978 -44.91 -43.81 -23.23
CA PHE A 978 -44.92 -44.66 -24.40
C PHE A 978 -44.45 -46.08 -24.00
N ARG A 979 -45.15 -47.11 -24.44
CA ARG A 979 -44.75 -48.48 -24.23
C ARG A 979 -44.70 -49.24 -25.56
N TYR A 980 -43.64 -50.00 -25.77
CA TYR A 980 -43.50 -50.94 -26.88
C TYR A 980 -43.30 -52.34 -26.32
N SER A 981 -44.22 -53.22 -26.66
CA SER A 981 -44.26 -54.64 -26.21
C SER A 981 -43.82 -55.54 -27.37
N PHE A 982 -43.02 -56.57 -27.15
CA PHE A 982 -42.48 -57.47 -28.15
C PHE A 982 -42.37 -58.93 -27.68
#